data_5fcfa0cee2d91c2e6c5ffd56d079f9fd
#
_entry.id   5fcfa0cee2d91c2e6c5ffd56d079f9fd
#
_cell.length_a   1.000
_cell.length_b   1.000
_cell.length_c   1.000
_cell.angle_alpha   90.00
_cell.angle_beta   90.00
_cell.angle_gamma   90.00
#
_symmetry.space_group_name_H-M   'P 1'
#
loop_
_entity.id
_entity.type
_entity.pdbx_description
1 polymer ?
#
loop_
_entity_poly.entity_id
_entity_poly.type
_entity_poly.pdbx_seq_one_letter_code
_entity_poly.pdbx_strand_id
1 'polypeptide(L)'
;MRNKRETDISQYKDIQQNELSEKADGGVKRFFRGLGKFLITVCSVCLVALLITGISLAVYIFTIASEPTGIDLKAKSMNQTSRIYIQNEDTKEFKEYQKLYDTENRIWVDNQDIPQAMKDAVVAIEDKRFFDHNGVDWGRTLSAVANLATGSDSYGGSTITQQLIKNITDDNEVSITRKLREITKALKLEQEYTKDQILEAYLNVVNFGNNCQGVESAAQLYFGKSIKDCSIAECAAIAGITQNPSRWNPLVFPENNKERREIVLNEMYDQKKISKDEFDAAMKESATMTFVGWQASDDDGDDDEADVQNWYIDQVFRDLQKDIAEYYNISETAASSKLYTEGLKIYCAMDEKAQTYLENAALNIDKSNDSDLQIASTIMGYDGRVIATVGSSTKKEGALGWDRSYNSVLQPGSSIKPVVVYPYAIESKKLYFSSMVLDEPLDNYRTNESGQLVSGPNNAYGYYNGNMSLPDAIEWSSNATAAQTMELIGGPSVAYQQVITKMGFKNLTEQDAQNTGALSIGGMNGGVTVREMAAAYTYLGNGGLYYEPYTYYYVTDSEDNIIIDNRDAVPKQAYSAETAGIMNRLLHYNVTNSAHTNAHYAQISGWDIIGKTGTTDDDKDSWFCGCSPYAVMATWCGFDKPKTISYSGRTTATKFFANVMGKYLEGKENKEYKISDNLIEATYNPTTGLIVSTDNISGRYVGYYTEDNMPSSGGSYYSGNYEYGSDASNSSSYYDPNYGGDNSGNNYGGDTSNSGGDNSGGDTSGGGDNSGGEPSGGGDNSGGEPSGGGESSGGGESSGGGESSGGGEEAPPAAE
;
A
#
# COMPACT_ATOMS: atom_id res chain seq x y z
N MET A 1 -36.19 74.94 -72.49
CA MET A 1 -36.48 73.60 -71.95
C MET A 1 -35.31 72.80 -71.31
N ARG A 2 -34.09 73.31 -71.40
CA ARG A 2 -32.89 72.62 -70.81
C ARG A 2 -32.71 72.82 -69.29
N ASN A 3 -33.03 74.05 -68.80
CA ASN A 3 -32.83 74.46 -67.43
C ASN A 3 -33.84 73.90 -66.43
N LYS A 4 -35.00 73.34 -66.87
CA LYS A 4 -35.97 72.73 -65.98
C LYS A 4 -35.71 71.26 -65.69
N ARG A 5 -34.92 70.56 -66.55
CA ARG A 5 -34.54 69.14 -66.32
C ARG A 5 -33.32 68.98 -65.39
N GLU A 6 -32.45 69.98 -65.34
CA GLU A 6 -31.29 69.87 -64.43
C GLU A 6 -31.66 70.12 -62.95
N THR A 7 -32.67 71.00 -62.73
CA THR A 7 -33.18 71.33 -61.38
C THR A 7 -33.95 70.15 -60.80
N ASP A 8 -34.71 69.39 -61.61
CA ASP A 8 -35.43 68.29 -61.18
C ASP A 8 -34.50 67.02 -60.76
N ILE A 9 -33.41 66.86 -61.51
CA ILE A 9 -32.42 65.81 -61.23
C ILE A 9 -31.58 66.09 -59.98
N SER A 10 -31.28 67.35 -59.69
CA SER A 10 -30.56 67.74 -58.49
C SER A 10 -31.43 67.59 -57.25
N GLN A 11 -32.72 67.98 -57.32
CA GLN A 11 -33.66 67.76 -56.22
C GLN A 11 -33.91 66.30 -55.92
N TYR A 12 -33.93 65.43 -56.97
CA TYR A 12 -34.10 63.98 -56.78
C TYR A 12 -32.85 63.32 -56.15
N LYS A 13 -31.63 63.84 -56.50
CA LYS A 13 -30.41 63.38 -55.89
C LYS A 13 -30.27 63.77 -54.41
N ASP A 14 -30.66 64.98 -54.08
CA ASP A 14 -30.63 65.47 -52.68
C ASP A 14 -31.67 64.73 -51.79
N ILE A 15 -32.86 64.38 -52.35
CA ILE A 15 -33.87 63.62 -51.63
C ILE A 15 -33.34 62.19 -51.41
N GLN A 16 -32.75 61.55 -52.43
CA GLN A 16 -32.15 60.17 -52.23
C GLN A 16 -30.96 60.16 -51.29
N GLN A 17 -30.11 61.20 -51.29
CA GLN A 17 -29.01 61.31 -50.38
C GLN A 17 -29.48 61.55 -48.93
N ASN A 18 -30.52 62.41 -48.74
CA ASN A 18 -31.12 62.57 -47.42
C ASN A 18 -31.84 61.30 -46.90
N GLU A 19 -32.60 60.59 -47.76
CA GLU A 19 -33.20 59.27 -47.33
C GLU A 19 -32.15 58.18 -47.00
N LEU A 20 -31.03 58.11 -47.70
CA LEU A 20 -29.93 57.20 -47.42
C LEU A 20 -29.18 57.63 -46.14
N SER A 21 -29.03 58.89 -45.84
CA SER A 21 -28.41 59.37 -44.61
C SER A 21 -29.30 59.14 -43.39
N GLU A 22 -30.63 59.37 -43.50
CA GLU A 22 -31.57 59.08 -42.41
C GLU A 22 -31.71 57.53 -42.14
N LYS A 23 -31.64 56.72 -43.21
CA LYS A 23 -31.63 55.20 -43.02
C LYS A 23 -30.35 54.74 -42.43
N ALA A 24 -29.19 55.33 -42.77
CA ALA A 24 -27.87 55.01 -42.16
C ALA A 24 -27.82 55.45 -40.71
N ASP A 25 -28.28 56.62 -40.33
CA ASP A 25 -28.32 57.15 -38.98
C ASP A 25 -29.29 56.34 -38.10
N GLY A 26 -30.43 55.86 -38.64
CA GLY A 26 -31.35 54.94 -37.96
C GLY A 26 -30.76 53.57 -37.76
N GLY A 27 -29.90 53.06 -38.65
CA GLY A 27 -29.20 51.79 -38.53
C GLY A 27 -28.15 51.81 -37.45
N VAL A 28 -27.32 52.87 -37.43
CA VAL A 28 -26.28 53.06 -36.42
C VAL A 28 -26.88 53.23 -35.02
N LYS A 29 -27.95 54.00 -34.87
CA LYS A 29 -28.66 54.19 -33.60
C LYS A 29 -29.30 52.86 -33.11
N ARG A 30 -29.81 52.02 -34.01
CA ARG A 30 -30.33 50.66 -33.66
C ARG A 30 -29.20 49.74 -33.26
N PHE A 31 -28.06 49.73 -33.92
CA PHE A 31 -26.88 48.96 -33.58
C PHE A 31 -26.35 49.34 -32.19
N PHE A 32 -26.15 50.61 -31.88
CA PHE A 32 -25.69 51.05 -30.57
C PHE A 32 -26.70 50.74 -29.45
N ARG A 33 -28.03 50.84 -29.75
CA ARG A 33 -29.05 50.42 -28.78
C ARG A 33 -29.04 48.88 -28.57
N GLY A 34 -28.79 48.10 -29.63
CA GLY A 34 -28.61 46.64 -29.55
C GLY A 34 -27.37 46.25 -28.72
N LEU A 35 -26.24 46.86 -29.03
CA LEU A 35 -24.98 46.70 -28.31
C LEU A 35 -25.10 47.09 -26.82
N GLY A 36 -25.78 48.24 -26.54
CA GLY A 36 -26.03 48.68 -25.18
C GLY A 36 -26.89 47.68 -24.39
N LYS A 37 -27.96 47.15 -25.01
CA LYS A 37 -28.75 46.10 -24.40
C LYS A 37 -27.95 44.82 -24.16
N PHE A 38 -27.13 44.38 -25.13
CA PHE A 38 -26.25 43.22 -25.00
C PHE A 38 -25.27 43.41 -23.85
N LEU A 39 -24.56 44.54 -23.76
CA LEU A 39 -23.64 44.87 -22.68
C LEU A 39 -24.33 44.85 -21.30
N ILE A 40 -25.53 45.46 -21.20
CA ILE A 40 -26.32 45.48 -19.97
C ILE A 40 -26.69 44.03 -19.59
N THR A 41 -27.12 43.20 -20.55
CA THR A 41 -27.45 41.81 -20.27
C THR A 41 -26.23 41.03 -19.79
N VAL A 42 -25.07 41.19 -20.46
CA VAL A 42 -23.81 40.53 -20.03
C VAL A 42 -23.40 41.02 -18.63
N CYS A 43 -23.44 42.33 -18.39
CA CYS A 43 -23.14 42.89 -17.06
C CYS A 43 -24.12 42.35 -15.97
N SER A 44 -25.41 42.24 -16.32
CA SER A 44 -26.42 41.69 -15.39
C SER A 44 -26.17 40.21 -15.09
N VAL A 45 -25.83 39.39 -16.09
CA VAL A 45 -25.48 37.98 -15.90
C VAL A 45 -24.20 37.85 -15.04
N CYS A 46 -23.18 38.66 -15.33
CA CYS A 46 -21.97 38.67 -14.52
C CYS A 46 -22.25 39.09 -13.05
N LEU A 47 -23.12 40.09 -12.86
CA LEU A 47 -23.48 40.52 -11.50
C LEU A 47 -24.25 39.44 -10.74
N VAL A 48 -25.19 38.76 -11.40
CA VAL A 48 -25.92 37.64 -10.79
C VAL A 48 -24.97 36.46 -10.47
N ALA A 49 -24.06 36.11 -11.38
CA ALA A 49 -23.05 35.11 -11.15
C ALA A 49 -22.16 35.43 -9.94
N LEU A 50 -21.67 36.70 -9.86
CA LEU A 50 -20.90 37.17 -8.71
C LEU A 50 -21.69 37.12 -7.42
N LEU A 51 -22.98 37.41 -7.45
CA LEU A 51 -23.85 37.38 -6.28
C LEU A 51 -24.09 35.94 -5.79
N ILE A 52 -24.32 34.99 -6.71
CA ILE A 52 -24.45 33.57 -6.40
C ILE A 52 -23.14 33.04 -5.82
N THR A 53 -22.00 33.37 -6.47
CA THR A 53 -20.67 32.95 -5.97
C THR A 53 -20.39 33.54 -4.59
N GLY A 54 -20.76 34.80 -4.35
CA GLY A 54 -20.60 35.45 -3.06
C GLY A 54 -21.47 34.83 -1.95
N ILE A 55 -22.73 34.48 -2.26
CA ILE A 55 -23.60 33.80 -1.31
C ILE A 55 -23.07 32.38 -1.03
N SER A 56 -22.66 31.62 -2.06
CA SER A 56 -22.10 30.28 -1.88
C SER A 56 -20.84 30.31 -1.02
N LEU A 57 -19.97 31.28 -1.23
CA LEU A 57 -18.77 31.48 -0.43
C LEU A 57 -19.13 31.89 1.01
N ALA A 58 -20.11 32.74 1.21
CA ALA A 58 -20.57 33.15 2.53
C ALA A 58 -21.19 31.97 3.33
N VAL A 59 -21.99 31.13 2.66
CA VAL A 59 -22.55 29.91 3.27
C VAL A 59 -21.43 28.94 3.62
N TYR A 60 -20.47 28.73 2.72
CA TYR A 60 -19.31 27.87 2.95
C TYR A 60 -18.45 28.34 4.14
N ILE A 61 -18.13 29.65 4.20
CA ILE A 61 -17.41 30.24 5.33
C ILE A 61 -18.21 30.09 6.62
N PHE A 62 -19.54 30.29 6.57
CA PHE A 62 -20.40 30.13 7.75
C PHE A 62 -20.43 28.67 8.23
N THR A 63 -20.45 27.69 7.32
CA THR A 63 -20.40 26.26 7.66
C THR A 63 -19.09 25.93 8.36
N ILE A 64 -17.92 26.28 7.79
CA ILE A 64 -16.61 26.10 8.43
C ILE A 64 -16.52 26.86 9.76
N ALA A 65 -17.06 28.06 9.83
CA ALA A 65 -17.06 28.86 11.04
C ALA A 65 -17.97 28.28 12.16
N SER A 66 -18.91 27.43 11.85
CA SER A 66 -19.74 26.74 12.86
C SER A 66 -19.14 25.44 13.39
N GLU A 67 -18.14 24.87 12.71
CA GLU A 67 -17.41 23.70 13.19
C GLU A 67 -16.55 24.07 14.41
N PRO A 68 -16.48 23.26 15.50
CA PRO A 68 -15.54 23.47 16.59
C PRO A 68 -14.10 23.40 16.07
N THR A 69 -13.15 24.11 16.70
CA THR A 69 -11.74 24.05 16.31
C THR A 69 -11.18 22.63 16.42
N GLY A 70 -11.69 21.85 17.37
CA GLY A 70 -11.23 20.50 17.67
C GLY A 70 -9.77 20.46 18.16
N ILE A 71 -9.20 21.62 18.49
CA ILE A 71 -7.79 21.77 18.89
C ILE A 71 -7.73 22.12 20.37
N ASP A 72 -7.17 21.23 21.17
CA ASP A 72 -6.86 21.52 22.59
C ASP A 72 -5.35 21.77 22.70
N LEU A 73 -4.99 23.03 23.04
CA LEU A 73 -3.59 23.46 23.22
C LEU A 73 -3.05 23.22 24.65
N LYS A 74 -3.78 22.50 25.53
CA LYS A 74 -3.26 22.21 26.86
C LYS A 74 -2.13 21.20 26.79
N ALA A 75 -1.01 21.52 27.42
CA ALA A 75 0.17 20.66 27.49
C ALA A 75 -0.14 19.21 27.91
N LYS A 76 -1.14 19.02 28.77
CA LYS A 76 -1.55 17.70 29.24
C LYS A 76 -2.23 16.84 28.17
N SER A 77 -2.97 17.44 27.24
CA SER A 77 -3.62 16.70 26.12
C SER A 77 -2.68 16.46 24.96
N MET A 78 -1.65 17.26 24.80
CA MET A 78 -0.69 17.16 23.68
C MET A 78 0.54 16.31 23.99
N ASN A 79 0.65 15.73 25.19
CA ASN A 79 1.84 14.98 25.63
C ASN A 79 1.49 13.67 26.35
N GLN A 80 0.34 13.09 26.06
CA GLN A 80 -0.01 11.77 26.57
C GLN A 80 0.45 10.71 25.55
N THR A 81 1.52 9.99 25.87
CA THR A 81 2.00 8.88 25.07
C THR A 81 0.94 7.79 24.95
N SER A 82 0.55 7.47 23.74
CA SER A 82 -0.35 6.35 23.46
C SER A 82 0.32 5.01 23.78
N ARG A 83 -0.49 4.01 24.09
CA ARG A 83 0.00 2.72 24.58
C ARG A 83 -0.64 1.57 23.82
N ILE A 84 0.18 0.59 23.52
CA ILE A 84 -0.23 -0.66 22.91
C ILE A 84 -0.39 -1.71 23.98
N TYR A 85 -1.53 -2.40 23.94
CA TYR A 85 -1.84 -3.54 24.79
C TYR A 85 -2.03 -4.77 23.93
N ILE A 86 -1.49 -5.90 24.36
CA ILE A 86 -1.71 -7.21 23.74
C ILE A 86 -2.42 -8.15 24.71
N GLN A 87 -3.21 -9.05 24.16
CA GLN A 87 -3.93 -10.04 24.96
C GLN A 87 -3.03 -11.21 25.30
N ASN A 88 -2.95 -11.58 26.56
CA ASN A 88 -2.35 -12.83 26.98
C ASN A 88 -3.28 -13.98 26.54
N GLU A 89 -2.78 -14.95 25.77
CA GLU A 89 -3.59 -16.02 25.22
C GLU A 89 -4.19 -16.94 26.28
N ASP A 90 -3.49 -17.15 27.39
CA ASP A 90 -3.90 -18.07 28.46
C ASP A 90 -4.93 -17.42 29.40
N THR A 91 -4.69 -16.16 29.82
CA THR A 91 -5.56 -15.46 30.79
C THR A 91 -6.64 -14.61 30.13
N LYS A 92 -6.51 -14.32 28.84
CA LYS A 92 -7.34 -13.37 28.07
C LYS A 92 -7.31 -11.94 28.61
N GLU A 93 -6.41 -11.61 29.50
CA GLU A 93 -6.19 -10.28 30.02
C GLU A 93 -5.25 -9.49 29.10
N PHE A 94 -5.47 -8.19 28.98
CA PHE A 94 -4.58 -7.29 28.25
C PHE A 94 -3.42 -6.83 29.14
N LYS A 95 -2.20 -6.91 28.64
CA LYS A 95 -0.99 -6.35 29.27
C LYS A 95 -0.45 -5.22 28.39
N GLU A 96 0.10 -4.16 28.99
CA GLU A 96 0.86 -3.16 28.25
C GLU A 96 2.05 -3.84 27.57
N TYR A 97 2.16 -3.64 26.26
CA TYR A 97 3.21 -4.23 25.44
C TYR A 97 4.30 -3.21 25.14
N GLN A 98 3.88 -2.04 24.66
CA GLN A 98 4.79 -1.00 24.21
C GLN A 98 4.12 0.38 24.33
N LYS A 99 4.91 1.41 24.58
CA LYS A 99 4.48 2.78 24.40
C LYS A 99 4.79 3.22 22.97
N LEU A 100 3.86 3.94 22.35
CA LEU A 100 4.10 4.59 21.09
C LEU A 100 4.88 5.88 21.36
N TYR A 101 6.20 5.79 21.35
CA TYR A 101 6.99 6.98 21.30
C TYR A 101 6.94 7.57 19.90
N ASP A 102 6.74 8.88 19.82
CA ASP A 102 7.00 9.59 18.58
C ASP A 102 8.48 9.36 18.22
N THR A 103 8.75 8.82 17.03
CA THR A 103 10.09 8.83 16.45
C THR A 103 10.56 10.27 16.18
N GLU A 104 9.66 11.22 16.23
CA GLU A 104 9.89 12.63 16.30
C GLU A 104 10.18 12.96 17.77
N ASN A 105 11.40 13.29 18.05
CA ASN A 105 11.88 13.68 19.39
C ASN A 105 11.17 14.97 19.80
N ARG A 106 10.00 14.84 20.47
CA ARG A 106 9.23 15.98 20.96
C ARG A 106 9.27 16.00 22.49
N ILE A 107 9.92 17.01 23.04
CA ILE A 107 9.93 17.27 24.46
C ILE A 107 9.15 18.57 24.67
N TRP A 108 7.98 18.47 25.33
CA TRP A 108 7.20 19.66 25.63
C TRP A 108 7.86 20.51 26.73
N VAL A 109 7.92 21.82 26.51
CA VAL A 109 8.43 22.82 27.47
C VAL A 109 7.35 23.85 27.77
N ASP A 110 7.09 24.06 29.06
CA ASP A 110 6.13 25.07 29.50
C ASP A 110 6.61 26.47 29.13
N ASN A 111 5.67 27.39 28.90
CA ASN A 111 5.98 28.77 28.48
C ASN A 111 6.98 29.47 29.38
N GLN A 112 6.97 29.20 30.71
CA GLN A 112 7.90 29.78 31.69
C GLN A 112 9.35 29.32 31.54
N ASP A 113 9.58 28.14 30.97
CA ASP A 113 10.90 27.54 30.78
C ASP A 113 11.47 27.83 29.36
N ILE A 114 10.66 28.38 28.46
CA ILE A 114 11.11 28.87 27.15
C ILE A 114 11.70 30.28 27.33
N PRO A 115 13.01 30.50 27.02
CA PRO A 115 13.63 31.80 27.19
C PRO A 115 12.95 32.89 26.35
N GLN A 116 12.92 34.10 26.86
CA GLN A 116 12.34 35.26 26.15
C GLN A 116 13.06 35.47 24.80
N ALA A 117 14.36 35.21 24.73
CA ALA A 117 15.13 35.31 23.49
C ALA A 117 14.59 34.37 22.36
N MET A 118 14.13 33.14 22.70
CA MET A 118 13.53 32.24 21.72
C MET A 118 12.18 32.76 21.22
N LYS A 119 11.31 33.21 22.11
CA LYS A 119 10.03 33.80 21.78
C LYS A 119 10.19 35.03 20.89
N ASP A 120 11.12 35.93 21.25
CA ASP A 120 11.42 37.14 20.47
C ASP A 120 12.05 36.82 19.11
N ALA A 121 12.91 35.83 19.01
CA ALA A 121 13.53 35.41 17.76
C ALA A 121 12.48 34.91 16.73
N VAL A 122 11.58 34.04 17.18
CA VAL A 122 10.52 33.50 16.32
C VAL A 122 9.51 34.59 15.93
N VAL A 123 9.06 35.39 16.89
CA VAL A 123 8.15 36.50 16.58
C VAL A 123 8.79 37.51 15.63
N ALA A 124 10.08 37.82 15.83
CA ALA A 124 10.79 38.78 14.97
C ALA A 124 10.88 38.30 13.52
N ILE A 125 11.11 37.05 13.27
CA ILE A 125 11.33 36.53 11.91
C ILE A 125 10.06 36.06 11.22
N GLU A 126 9.12 35.44 11.97
CA GLU A 126 7.90 34.85 11.39
C GLU A 126 6.72 35.81 11.39
N ASP A 127 6.50 36.54 12.49
CA ASP A 127 5.30 37.35 12.65
C ASP A 127 5.52 38.59 13.55
N LYS A 128 6.11 39.64 12.97
CA LYS A 128 6.49 40.87 13.70
C LYS A 128 5.35 41.55 14.48
N ARG A 129 4.09 41.29 14.04
CA ARG A 129 2.88 41.87 14.64
C ARG A 129 2.01 40.82 15.31
N PHE A 130 2.59 39.72 15.74
CA PHE A 130 1.87 38.63 16.37
C PHE A 130 0.96 39.09 17.51
N PHE A 131 1.42 39.99 18.34
CA PHE A 131 0.65 40.51 19.48
C PHE A 131 -0.37 41.61 19.08
N ASP A 132 -0.36 42.13 17.85
CA ASP A 132 -1.19 43.24 17.38
C ASP A 132 -2.45 42.78 16.60
N HIS A 133 -2.51 41.50 16.18
CA HIS A 133 -3.65 40.99 15.42
C HIS A 133 -4.32 39.79 16.12
N ASN A 134 -5.54 39.44 15.69
CA ASN A 134 -6.32 38.32 16.21
C ASN A 134 -6.29 37.14 15.23
N GLY A 135 -5.16 36.47 15.13
CA GLY A 135 -4.96 35.23 14.33
C GLY A 135 -4.60 35.47 12.84
N VAL A 136 -5.00 36.58 12.26
CA VAL A 136 -4.74 36.91 10.84
C VAL A 136 -4.25 38.36 10.72
N ASP A 137 -3.09 38.52 10.11
CA ASP A 137 -2.61 39.85 9.68
C ASP A 137 -3.17 40.17 8.27
N TRP A 138 -4.31 40.86 8.25
CA TRP A 138 -4.99 41.22 7.01
C TRP A 138 -4.15 42.08 6.07
N GLY A 139 -3.26 42.92 6.62
CA GLY A 139 -2.36 43.74 5.82
C GLY A 139 -1.35 42.88 5.04
N ARG A 140 -0.71 41.94 5.71
CA ARG A 140 0.22 40.98 5.07
C ARG A 140 -0.51 40.06 4.12
N THR A 141 -1.67 39.51 4.51
CA THR A 141 -2.46 38.61 3.67
C THR A 141 -2.88 39.25 2.37
N LEU A 142 -3.39 40.48 2.40
CA LEU A 142 -3.77 41.24 1.18
C LEU A 142 -2.56 41.57 0.31
N SER A 143 -1.42 41.92 0.93
CA SER A 143 -0.19 42.18 0.19
C SER A 143 0.35 40.95 -0.51
N ALA A 144 0.29 39.79 0.15
CA ALA A 144 0.69 38.51 -0.43
C ALA A 144 -0.19 38.13 -1.62
N VAL A 145 -1.50 38.32 -1.52
CA VAL A 145 -2.45 38.08 -2.64
C VAL A 145 -2.17 39.02 -3.81
N ALA A 146 -1.89 40.31 -3.54
CA ALA A 146 -1.55 41.30 -4.59
C ALA A 146 -0.21 40.95 -5.29
N ASN A 147 0.79 40.49 -4.53
CA ASN A 147 2.07 40.05 -5.05
C ASN A 147 1.95 38.80 -5.93
N LEU A 148 1.12 37.83 -5.50
CA LEU A 148 0.82 36.63 -6.30
C LEU A 148 0.20 37.00 -7.66
N ALA A 149 -0.71 38.01 -7.68
CA ALA A 149 -1.36 38.48 -8.89
C ALA A 149 -0.40 39.24 -9.83
N THR A 150 0.68 39.81 -9.30
CA THR A 150 1.69 40.57 -10.09
C THR A 150 2.93 39.74 -10.43
N GLY A 151 3.02 38.49 -9.98
CA GLY A 151 4.16 37.59 -10.26
C GLY A 151 5.47 38.01 -9.56
N SER A 152 5.39 38.87 -8.54
CA SER A 152 6.54 39.21 -7.72
C SER A 152 6.72 38.21 -6.56
N ASP A 153 7.98 38.00 -6.15
CA ASP A 153 8.31 37.10 -5.03
C ASP A 153 7.53 37.48 -3.78
N SER A 154 6.69 36.53 -3.29
CA SER A 154 5.86 36.79 -2.12
C SER A 154 6.62 36.43 -0.85
N TYR A 155 6.87 37.38 0.01
CA TYR A 155 7.19 37.10 1.41
C TYR A 155 6.02 36.40 2.08
N GLY A 156 6.28 35.36 2.93
CA GLY A 156 5.28 34.56 3.60
C GLY A 156 4.21 35.41 4.30
N GLY A 157 2.97 35.24 3.86
CA GLY A 157 1.82 36.03 4.38
C GLY A 157 1.09 35.39 5.56
N SER A 158 1.51 34.23 6.05
CA SER A 158 0.89 33.51 7.17
C SER A 158 1.39 34.01 8.52
N THR A 159 0.51 34.04 9.52
CA THR A 159 0.83 34.36 10.90
C THR A 159 1.28 33.12 11.67
N ILE A 160 1.88 33.28 12.86
CA ILE A 160 2.23 32.19 13.78
C ILE A 160 0.98 31.34 14.08
N THR A 161 -0.17 31.95 14.37
CA THR A 161 -1.43 31.25 14.63
C THR A 161 -1.86 30.40 13.42
N GLN A 162 -1.75 30.93 12.20
CA GLN A 162 -2.05 30.18 10.99
C GLN A 162 -1.06 29.03 10.75
N GLN A 163 0.23 29.22 11.03
CA GLN A 163 1.24 28.19 10.95
C GLN A 163 1.02 27.09 12.03
N LEU A 164 0.61 27.48 13.24
CA LEU A 164 0.24 26.54 14.29
C LEU A 164 -0.92 25.65 13.85
N ILE A 165 -2.01 26.24 13.31
CA ILE A 165 -3.13 25.48 12.74
C ILE A 165 -2.63 24.49 11.68
N LYS A 166 -1.82 24.96 10.74
CA LYS A 166 -1.25 24.13 9.69
C LYS A 166 -0.45 22.96 10.29
N ASN A 167 0.42 23.22 11.25
CA ASN A 167 1.29 22.20 11.85
C ASN A 167 0.52 21.17 12.68
N ILE A 168 -0.55 21.58 13.39
CA ILE A 168 -1.40 20.67 14.18
C ILE A 168 -2.33 19.86 13.27
N THR A 169 -2.88 20.47 12.20
CA THR A 169 -3.82 19.78 11.31
C THR A 169 -3.12 19.08 10.14
N ASP A 170 -1.83 19.34 9.96
CA ASP A 170 -0.95 18.90 8.86
C ASP A 170 -1.64 18.92 7.47
N ASP A 171 -2.52 19.89 7.29
CA ASP A 171 -3.23 20.12 6.02
C ASP A 171 -2.27 20.81 5.05
N ASN A 172 -1.49 20.01 4.31
CA ASN A 172 -0.49 20.46 3.36
C ASN A 172 -1.03 20.66 1.94
N GLU A 173 -2.35 20.46 1.73
CA GLU A 173 -2.98 20.67 0.43
C GLU A 173 -2.80 22.12 -0.07
N VAL A 174 -2.36 22.29 -1.31
CA VAL A 174 -2.22 23.63 -1.91
C VAL A 174 -3.56 24.04 -2.53
N SER A 175 -4.51 24.48 -1.71
CA SER A 175 -5.83 24.93 -2.18
C SER A 175 -6.31 26.21 -1.48
N ILE A 176 -7.15 26.97 -2.18
CA ILE A 176 -7.81 28.17 -1.60
C ILE A 176 -8.73 27.75 -0.45
N THR A 177 -9.39 26.62 -0.58
CA THR A 177 -10.28 26.04 0.43
C THR A 177 -9.56 25.77 1.74
N ARG A 178 -8.37 25.15 1.67
CA ARG A 178 -7.50 24.96 2.82
C ARG A 178 -7.15 26.27 3.51
N LYS A 179 -6.74 27.26 2.72
CA LYS A 179 -6.35 28.57 3.29
C LYS A 179 -7.51 29.30 3.97
N LEU A 180 -8.73 29.11 3.47
CA LEU A 180 -9.93 29.64 4.14
C LEU A 180 -10.21 28.90 5.46
N ARG A 181 -10.07 27.59 5.52
CA ARG A 181 -10.17 26.81 6.76
C ARG A 181 -9.13 27.23 7.78
N GLU A 182 -7.87 27.34 7.36
CA GLU A 182 -6.76 27.82 8.20
C GLU A 182 -7.06 29.21 8.80
N ILE A 183 -7.50 30.18 7.98
CA ILE A 183 -7.87 31.51 8.44
C ILE A 183 -9.01 31.44 9.47
N THR A 184 -10.05 30.67 9.19
CA THR A 184 -11.23 30.58 10.06
C THR A 184 -10.87 29.92 11.40
N LYS A 185 -10.09 28.85 11.37
CA LYS A 185 -9.61 28.17 12.60
C LYS A 185 -8.67 29.09 13.40
N ALA A 186 -7.78 29.86 12.72
CA ALA A 186 -6.90 30.79 13.41
C ALA A 186 -7.66 31.90 14.14
N LEU A 187 -8.70 32.47 13.52
CA LEU A 187 -9.56 33.46 14.17
C LEU A 187 -10.31 32.93 15.40
N LYS A 188 -10.71 31.65 15.38
CA LYS A 188 -11.35 30.97 16.51
C LYS A 188 -10.36 30.67 17.63
N LEU A 189 -9.19 30.10 17.27
CA LEU A 189 -8.17 29.75 18.24
C LEU A 189 -7.77 30.94 19.10
N GLU A 190 -7.68 32.14 18.52
CA GLU A 190 -7.40 33.39 19.23
C GLU A 190 -8.55 33.88 20.11
N GLN A 191 -9.74 33.30 19.98
CA GLN A 191 -10.86 33.56 20.91
C GLN A 191 -10.85 32.60 22.11
N GLU A 192 -10.26 31.40 21.91
CA GLU A 192 -10.22 30.33 22.91
C GLU A 192 -8.95 30.37 23.76
N TYR A 193 -7.81 30.86 23.19
CA TYR A 193 -6.49 30.82 23.81
C TYR A 193 -5.79 32.19 23.79
N THR A 194 -4.94 32.42 24.78
CA THR A 194 -4.10 33.61 24.83
C THR A 194 -2.92 33.53 23.86
N LYS A 195 -2.34 34.69 23.52
CA LYS A 195 -1.14 34.77 22.67
C LYS A 195 0.03 33.94 23.20
N ASP A 196 0.22 33.93 24.52
CA ASP A 196 1.28 33.16 25.17
C ASP A 196 1.03 31.65 25.02
N GLN A 197 -0.20 31.18 25.17
CA GLN A 197 -0.55 29.76 24.94
C GLN A 197 -0.38 29.34 23.47
N ILE A 198 -0.76 30.23 22.56
CA ILE A 198 -0.59 29.98 21.11
C ILE A 198 0.90 29.91 20.73
N LEU A 199 1.71 30.83 21.27
CA LEU A 199 3.17 30.83 21.04
C LEU A 199 3.86 29.64 21.68
N GLU A 200 3.50 29.28 22.91
CA GLU A 200 3.96 28.05 23.58
C GLU A 200 3.68 26.80 22.72
N ALA A 201 2.43 26.64 22.30
CA ALA A 201 2.05 25.51 21.44
C ALA A 201 2.82 25.51 20.11
N TYR A 202 2.96 26.68 19.47
CA TYR A 202 3.73 26.80 18.25
C TYR A 202 5.19 26.35 18.41
N LEU A 203 5.86 26.84 19.46
CA LEU A 203 7.26 26.52 19.75
C LEU A 203 7.47 25.05 20.10
N ASN A 204 6.46 24.37 20.58
CA ASN A 204 6.50 22.94 20.91
C ASN A 204 6.12 22.00 19.73
N VAL A 205 5.47 22.52 18.64
CA VAL A 205 5.00 21.65 17.54
C VAL A 205 5.68 21.95 16.20
N VAL A 206 6.41 23.07 16.07
CA VAL A 206 7.05 23.42 14.80
C VAL A 206 8.22 22.51 14.52
N ASN A 207 8.37 22.10 13.24
CA ASN A 207 9.46 21.24 12.78
C ASN A 207 10.75 22.04 12.56
N PHE A 208 11.81 21.62 13.20
CA PHE A 208 13.16 22.19 13.10
C PHE A 208 14.15 21.32 12.30
N GLY A 209 13.68 20.34 11.52
CA GLY A 209 14.51 19.42 10.74
C GLY A 209 15.04 18.25 11.54
N ASN A 210 15.64 17.25 10.86
CA ASN A 210 16.19 16.03 11.47
C ASN A 210 15.22 15.32 12.43
N ASN A 211 13.93 15.26 12.09
CA ASN A 211 12.85 14.74 12.95
C ASN A 211 12.71 15.44 14.33
N CYS A 212 13.20 16.67 14.44
CA CYS A 212 13.02 17.46 15.66
C CYS A 212 11.75 18.31 15.58
N GLN A 213 10.79 18.02 16.44
CA GLN A 213 9.64 18.87 16.68
C GLN A 213 9.76 19.54 18.05
N GLY A 214 9.56 20.86 18.06
CA GLY A 214 9.66 21.66 19.26
C GLY A 214 11.07 22.12 19.59
N VAL A 215 11.12 23.24 20.30
CA VAL A 215 12.37 23.97 20.61
C VAL A 215 13.30 23.22 21.55
N GLU A 216 12.78 22.41 22.47
CA GLU A 216 13.59 21.64 23.40
C GLU A 216 14.39 20.55 22.65
N SER A 217 13.70 19.78 21.81
CA SER A 217 14.34 18.75 20.99
C SER A 217 15.36 19.35 20.03
N ALA A 218 15.09 20.53 19.46
CA ALA A 218 16.01 21.25 18.63
C ALA A 218 17.24 21.73 19.41
N ALA A 219 17.07 22.24 20.64
CA ALA A 219 18.17 22.69 21.49
C ALA A 219 19.07 21.52 21.89
N GLN A 220 18.48 20.38 22.26
CA GLN A 220 19.22 19.16 22.57
C GLN A 220 19.99 18.62 21.36
N LEU A 221 19.35 18.53 20.18
CA LEU A 221 20.01 18.06 18.97
C LEU A 221 21.15 18.99 18.54
N TYR A 222 20.89 20.28 18.45
CA TYR A 222 21.86 21.19 17.84
C TYR A 222 22.92 21.66 18.80
N PHE A 223 22.62 21.70 20.11
CA PHE A 223 23.51 22.28 21.13
C PHE A 223 23.80 21.37 22.34
N GLY A 224 23.16 20.20 22.45
CA GLY A 224 23.37 19.25 23.54
C GLY A 224 22.91 19.77 24.90
N LYS A 225 21.91 20.68 24.96
CA LYS A 225 21.40 21.29 26.18
C LYS A 225 19.94 21.69 26.09
N SER A 226 19.30 21.95 27.24
CA SER A 226 17.92 22.44 27.27
C SER A 226 17.82 23.81 26.61
N ILE A 227 16.66 24.08 26.00
CA ILE A 227 16.31 25.39 25.42
C ILE A 227 16.43 26.52 26.45
N LYS A 228 16.15 26.23 27.70
CA LYS A 228 16.28 27.16 28.82
C LYS A 228 17.68 27.76 28.95
N ASP A 229 18.70 27.00 28.62
CA ASP A 229 20.10 27.37 28.73
C ASP A 229 20.71 27.90 27.40
N CYS A 230 19.88 28.06 26.37
CA CYS A 230 20.33 28.54 25.08
C CYS A 230 20.56 30.06 25.08
N SER A 231 21.67 30.46 24.44
CA SER A 231 22.01 31.87 24.24
C SER A 231 21.08 32.55 23.20
N ILE A 232 21.17 33.87 23.11
CA ILE A 232 20.43 34.66 22.08
C ILE A 232 20.83 34.18 20.67
N ALA A 233 22.10 33.90 20.43
CA ALA A 233 22.57 33.43 19.11
C ALA A 233 22.09 32.02 18.78
N GLU A 234 22.04 31.14 19.77
CA GLU A 234 21.52 29.79 19.61
C GLU A 234 20.00 29.77 19.38
N CYS A 235 19.25 30.61 20.12
CA CYS A 235 17.81 30.81 19.89
C CYS A 235 17.56 31.36 18.46
N ALA A 236 18.37 32.26 17.96
CA ALA A 236 18.28 32.80 16.61
C ALA A 236 18.61 31.73 15.54
N ALA A 237 19.57 30.81 15.85
CA ALA A 237 19.91 29.70 14.96
C ALA A 237 18.74 28.72 14.81
N ILE A 238 18.09 28.36 15.94
CA ILE A 238 16.89 27.51 15.96
C ILE A 238 15.74 28.20 15.20
N ALA A 239 15.42 29.46 15.56
CA ALA A 239 14.36 30.21 14.93
C ALA A 239 14.52 30.33 13.40
N GLY A 240 15.77 30.42 12.92
CA GLY A 240 16.08 30.51 11.51
C GLY A 240 15.70 29.27 10.68
N ILE A 241 15.52 28.12 11.30
CA ILE A 241 15.23 26.83 10.62
C ILE A 241 13.77 26.76 10.16
N THR A 242 12.83 27.38 10.88
CA THR A 242 11.37 27.24 10.70
C THR A 242 10.87 27.45 9.26
N GLN A 243 11.45 28.38 8.53
CA GLN A 243 11.01 28.71 7.18
C GLN A 243 11.22 27.58 6.16
N ASN A 244 12.36 26.88 6.25
CA ASN A 244 12.72 25.78 5.36
C ASN A 244 13.77 24.89 6.06
N PRO A 245 13.30 23.88 6.84
CA PRO A 245 14.18 23.02 7.60
C PRO A 245 15.26 22.32 6.76
N SER A 246 14.96 21.92 5.54
CA SER A 246 15.93 21.26 4.67
C SER A 246 17.04 22.21 4.19
N ARG A 247 16.77 23.50 4.02
CA ARG A 247 17.75 24.49 3.54
C ARG A 247 18.59 25.08 4.66
N TRP A 248 17.97 25.28 5.84
CA TRP A 248 18.58 25.98 6.96
C TRP A 248 19.06 25.03 8.06
N ASN A 249 19.14 23.72 7.76
CA ASN A 249 19.64 22.71 8.68
C ASN A 249 21.12 22.94 9.01
N PRO A 250 21.46 23.22 10.29
CA PRO A 250 22.83 23.59 10.65
C PRO A 250 23.82 22.43 10.61
N LEU A 251 23.35 21.16 10.72
CA LEU A 251 24.21 19.99 10.63
C LEU A 251 24.62 19.66 9.20
N VAL A 252 23.78 20.04 8.22
CA VAL A 252 24.02 19.77 6.81
C VAL A 252 24.58 21.02 6.10
N PHE A 253 24.05 22.21 6.43
CA PHE A 253 24.38 23.46 5.79
C PHE A 253 24.68 24.56 6.83
N PRO A 254 25.80 24.47 7.59
CA PRO A 254 26.12 25.39 8.68
C PRO A 254 26.22 26.87 8.23
N GLU A 255 26.75 27.10 7.02
CA GLU A 255 26.88 28.46 6.49
C GLU A 255 25.51 29.07 6.11
N ASN A 256 24.62 28.27 5.56
CA ASN A 256 23.25 28.73 5.30
C ASN A 256 22.54 29.10 6.60
N ASN A 257 22.66 28.26 7.63
CA ASN A 257 22.10 28.56 8.94
C ASN A 257 22.73 29.84 9.53
N LYS A 258 24.04 30.04 9.35
CA LYS A 258 24.72 31.25 9.78
C LYS A 258 24.13 32.50 9.13
N GLU A 259 24.00 32.50 7.80
CA GLU A 259 23.37 33.60 7.10
C GLU A 259 21.96 33.88 7.63
N ARG A 260 21.16 32.85 7.84
CA ARG A 260 19.78 32.97 8.30
C ARG A 260 19.67 33.47 9.74
N ARG A 261 20.50 32.94 10.68
CA ARG A 261 20.47 33.39 12.09
C ARG A 261 20.95 34.82 12.25
N GLU A 262 21.89 35.28 11.44
CA GLU A 262 22.31 36.67 11.42
C GLU A 262 21.19 37.61 10.94
N ILE A 263 20.34 37.14 10.00
CA ILE A 263 19.11 37.86 9.61
C ILE A 263 18.15 37.91 10.81
N VAL A 264 17.96 36.80 11.56
CA VAL A 264 17.10 36.79 12.74
C VAL A 264 17.61 37.76 13.80
N LEU A 265 18.91 37.77 14.08
CA LEU A 265 19.53 38.70 15.04
C LEU A 265 19.35 40.17 14.63
N ASN A 266 19.51 40.51 13.35
CA ASN A 266 19.25 41.86 12.83
C ASN A 266 17.76 42.25 13.02
N GLU A 267 16.83 41.33 12.73
CA GLU A 267 15.39 41.61 12.92
C GLU A 267 15.04 41.79 14.40
N MET A 268 15.66 41.00 15.32
CA MET A 268 15.48 41.20 16.77
C MET A 268 15.99 42.54 17.21
N TYR A 269 17.15 43.00 16.72
CA TYR A 269 17.72 44.31 17.03
C TYR A 269 16.87 45.46 16.47
N ASP A 270 16.50 45.41 15.19
CA ASP A 270 15.68 46.40 14.52
C ASP A 270 14.30 46.59 15.17
N GLN A 271 13.73 45.51 15.66
CA GLN A 271 12.46 45.50 16.42
C GLN A 271 12.65 45.83 17.92
N LYS A 272 13.87 46.16 18.36
CA LYS A 272 14.21 46.49 19.73
C LYS A 272 13.89 45.39 20.77
N LYS A 273 13.99 44.14 20.34
CA LYS A 273 13.87 42.96 21.18
C LYS A 273 15.13 42.66 21.99
N ILE A 274 16.27 43.07 21.45
CA ILE A 274 17.59 42.99 22.08
C ILE A 274 18.28 44.35 22.04
N SER A 275 19.15 44.60 23.01
CA SER A 275 19.97 45.81 23.08
C SER A 275 21.16 45.70 22.06
N LYS A 276 21.84 46.85 21.87
CA LYS A 276 23.04 46.87 21.01
C LYS A 276 24.16 45.95 21.50
N ASP A 277 24.40 45.94 22.83
CA ASP A 277 25.41 45.13 23.45
C ASP A 277 25.10 43.61 23.33
N GLU A 278 23.88 43.21 23.54
CA GLU A 278 23.38 41.82 23.29
C GLU A 278 23.50 41.42 21.85
N PHE A 279 23.13 42.29 20.90
CA PHE A 279 23.28 42.07 19.47
C PHE A 279 24.76 41.84 19.09
N ASP A 280 25.68 42.72 19.52
CA ASP A 280 27.09 42.60 19.21
C ASP A 280 27.70 41.33 19.82
N ALA A 281 27.29 40.95 21.01
CA ALA A 281 27.67 39.69 21.63
C ALA A 281 27.18 38.46 20.86
N ALA A 282 25.89 38.46 20.46
CA ALA A 282 25.28 37.37 19.71
C ALA A 282 25.87 37.22 18.31
N MET A 283 26.16 38.30 17.63
CA MET A 283 26.85 38.30 16.32
C MET A 283 28.27 37.75 16.42
N LYS A 284 29.00 38.05 17.50
CA LYS A 284 30.33 37.47 17.75
C LYS A 284 30.24 35.97 18.03
N GLU A 285 29.27 35.52 18.82
CA GLU A 285 29.02 34.11 19.10
C GLU A 285 28.62 33.37 17.80
N SER A 286 27.71 33.95 16.98
CA SER A 286 27.32 33.43 15.68
C SER A 286 28.51 33.10 14.77
N ALA A 287 29.56 33.91 14.81
CA ALA A 287 30.75 33.73 13.95
C ALA A 287 31.52 32.44 14.26
N THR A 288 31.44 31.92 15.47
CA THR A 288 32.21 30.75 15.97
C THR A 288 31.32 29.59 16.46
N MET A 289 30.00 29.65 16.15
CA MET A 289 29.04 28.66 16.61
C MET A 289 29.30 27.29 16.01
N THR A 290 29.22 26.27 16.85
CA THR A 290 29.35 24.84 16.48
C THR A 290 28.06 24.09 16.85
N PHE A 291 27.79 22.97 16.17
CA PHE A 291 26.61 22.15 16.37
C PHE A 291 27.04 20.74 16.75
N VAL A 292 26.29 20.12 17.65
CA VAL A 292 26.65 18.83 18.27
C VAL A 292 26.14 17.63 17.46
N GLY A 293 24.92 17.67 16.98
CA GLY A 293 24.24 16.50 16.38
C GLY A 293 23.73 15.52 17.47
N TRP A 294 23.11 14.45 17.04
CA TRP A 294 22.70 13.39 17.94
C TRP A 294 23.95 12.75 18.55
N GLN A 295 24.08 12.86 19.87
CA GLN A 295 25.07 12.11 20.63
C GLN A 295 24.50 10.73 20.91
N ALA A 296 25.25 9.66 20.65
CA ALA A 296 24.97 8.38 21.25
C ALA A 296 25.05 8.57 22.78
N SER A 297 24.00 8.21 23.49
CA SER A 297 24.04 8.27 24.97
C SER A 297 25.12 7.33 25.47
N ASP A 298 26.14 7.88 26.15
CA ASP A 298 27.19 7.11 26.87
C ASP A 298 26.60 6.49 28.19
N ASP A 299 25.29 6.28 28.25
CA ASP A 299 24.66 5.62 29.39
C ASP A 299 24.78 4.11 29.18
N ASP A 300 25.82 3.49 29.75
CA ASP A 300 26.13 2.06 29.82
C ASP A 300 25.06 1.30 30.64
N GLY A 301 23.79 1.58 30.42
CA GLY A 301 22.65 0.81 30.89
C GLY A 301 22.16 -0.10 29.77
N ASP A 302 22.47 -1.38 29.86
CA ASP A 302 21.76 -2.46 29.15
C ASP A 302 20.28 -2.09 29.02
N ASP A 303 19.78 -1.87 27.79
CA ASP A 303 18.37 -1.90 27.33
C ASP A 303 17.88 -0.75 26.44
N ASP A 304 18.74 0.13 25.87
CA ASP A 304 18.30 1.13 24.87
C ASP A 304 18.86 0.86 23.44
N GLU A 305 18.75 -0.34 22.90
CA GLU A 305 18.43 -0.46 21.48
C GLU A 305 17.05 0.19 21.32
N ALA A 306 16.98 1.36 20.72
CA ALA A 306 15.72 2.02 20.39
C ALA A 306 14.79 0.94 19.84
N ASP A 307 13.72 0.64 20.58
CA ASP A 307 12.92 -0.57 20.40
C ASP A 307 12.31 -0.50 19.01
N VAL A 308 13.00 -1.10 18.02
CA VAL A 308 12.55 -1.09 16.63
C VAL A 308 11.25 -1.85 16.59
N GLN A 309 10.15 -1.12 16.45
CA GLN A 309 8.82 -1.69 16.39
C GLN A 309 8.79 -2.87 15.43
N ASN A 310 8.18 -3.99 15.82
CA ASN A 310 8.04 -5.15 14.95
C ASN A 310 7.10 -4.84 13.75
N TRP A 311 7.09 -5.73 12.75
CA TRP A 311 6.28 -5.55 11.53
C TRP A 311 4.78 -5.41 11.82
N TYR A 312 4.29 -6.07 12.86
CA TYR A 312 2.89 -6.01 13.25
C TYR A 312 2.49 -4.62 13.75
N ILE A 313 3.31 -4.03 14.61
CA ILE A 313 3.04 -2.68 15.16
C ILE A 313 3.07 -1.63 14.06
N ASP A 314 3.93 -1.77 13.05
CA ASP A 314 3.87 -0.90 11.88
C ASP A 314 2.52 -0.99 11.15
N GLN A 315 1.94 -2.19 11.02
CA GLN A 315 0.61 -2.34 10.42
C GLN A 315 -0.50 -1.78 11.31
N VAL A 316 -0.43 -1.99 12.63
CA VAL A 316 -1.34 -1.36 13.58
C VAL A 316 -1.35 0.16 13.40
N PHE A 317 -0.16 0.75 13.28
CA PHE A 317 -0.03 2.18 13.09
C PHE A 317 -0.68 2.65 11.78
N ARG A 318 -0.44 1.95 10.67
CA ARG A 318 -1.01 2.28 9.35
C ARG A 318 -2.54 2.13 9.32
N ASP A 319 -3.06 1.08 9.93
CA ASP A 319 -4.51 0.86 10.03
C ASP A 319 -5.14 1.97 10.89
N LEU A 320 -4.57 2.25 12.06
CA LEU A 320 -5.06 3.30 12.96
C LEU A 320 -4.98 4.70 12.36
N GLN A 321 -3.91 5.02 11.65
CA GLN A 321 -3.78 6.30 10.96
C GLN A 321 -4.96 6.56 10.04
N LYS A 322 -5.37 5.55 9.30
CA LYS A 322 -6.49 5.60 8.38
C LYS A 322 -7.84 5.67 9.10
N ASP A 323 -8.05 4.79 10.10
CA ASP A 323 -9.32 4.68 10.80
C ASP A 323 -9.58 5.91 11.69
N ILE A 324 -8.54 6.47 12.32
CA ILE A 324 -8.62 7.73 13.08
C ILE A 324 -8.87 8.92 12.14
N ALA A 325 -8.24 8.93 10.96
CA ALA A 325 -8.49 9.96 9.96
C ALA A 325 -9.96 9.96 9.52
N GLU A 326 -10.56 8.78 9.32
CA GLU A 326 -11.97 8.60 8.98
C GLU A 326 -12.87 8.99 10.17
N TYR A 327 -12.57 8.52 11.38
CA TYR A 327 -13.39 8.77 12.57
C TYR A 327 -13.50 10.27 12.90
N TYR A 328 -12.36 11.00 12.85
CA TYR A 328 -12.34 12.44 13.13
C TYR A 328 -12.53 13.31 11.88
N ASN A 329 -12.65 12.73 10.69
CA ASN A 329 -12.68 13.43 9.40
C ASN A 329 -11.51 14.41 9.22
N ILE A 330 -10.30 13.91 9.43
CA ILE A 330 -9.02 14.65 9.34
C ILE A 330 -8.09 13.98 8.33
N SER A 331 -6.94 14.59 8.03
CA SER A 331 -5.92 13.95 7.20
C SER A 331 -5.23 12.79 7.94
N GLU A 332 -4.70 11.81 7.19
CA GLU A 332 -3.91 10.72 7.77
C GLU A 332 -2.70 11.22 8.56
N THR A 333 -2.10 12.33 8.14
CA THR A 333 -0.95 12.92 8.85
C THR A 333 -1.39 13.55 10.18
N ALA A 334 -2.55 14.19 10.22
CA ALA A 334 -3.13 14.67 11.50
C ALA A 334 -3.50 13.51 12.42
N ALA A 335 -3.96 12.39 11.86
CA ALA A 335 -4.24 11.16 12.61
C ALA A 335 -2.95 10.55 13.20
N SER A 336 -1.83 10.58 12.47
CA SER A 336 -0.51 10.18 13.01
C SER A 336 -0.13 10.98 14.23
N SER A 337 -0.29 12.30 14.19
CA SER A 337 0.00 13.15 15.33
C SER A 337 -0.86 12.77 16.55
N LYS A 338 -2.17 12.50 16.35
CA LYS A 338 -3.06 12.04 17.42
C LYS A 338 -2.63 10.69 18.02
N LEU A 339 -2.16 9.76 17.18
CA LEU A 339 -1.66 8.46 17.62
C LEU A 339 -0.51 8.58 18.62
N TYR A 340 0.33 9.59 18.51
CA TYR A 340 1.46 9.76 19.42
C TYR A 340 1.12 10.60 20.67
N THR A 341 0.18 11.53 20.56
CA THR A 341 0.04 12.63 21.52
C THR A 341 -1.22 12.62 22.37
N GLU A 342 -2.25 11.84 22.02
CA GLU A 342 -3.55 11.90 22.74
C GLU A 342 -3.74 10.82 23.80
N GLY A 343 -2.71 10.01 24.08
CA GLY A 343 -2.79 9.00 25.14
C GLY A 343 -3.76 7.88 24.83
N LEU A 344 -3.90 7.55 23.55
CA LEU A 344 -4.77 6.46 23.09
C LEU A 344 -4.31 5.13 23.68
N LYS A 345 -5.27 4.27 24.03
CA LYS A 345 -5.01 2.90 24.44
C LYS A 345 -5.46 1.96 23.32
N ILE A 346 -4.51 1.28 22.70
CA ILE A 346 -4.69 0.47 21.52
C ILE A 346 -4.62 -1.00 21.92
N TYR A 347 -5.72 -1.71 21.78
CA TYR A 347 -5.83 -3.10 22.18
C TYR A 347 -5.64 -4.01 20.95
N CYS A 348 -4.38 -4.40 20.71
CA CYS A 348 -3.97 -5.14 19.53
C CYS A 348 -4.46 -6.58 19.51
N ALA A 349 -4.67 -7.07 18.31
CA ALA A 349 -5.10 -8.44 18.03
C ALA A 349 -3.91 -9.41 17.79
N MET A 350 -2.69 -8.97 18.03
CA MET A 350 -1.45 -9.72 17.85
C MET A 350 -1.34 -10.93 18.78
N ASP A 351 -0.90 -12.04 18.24
CA ASP A 351 -0.33 -13.14 19.02
C ASP A 351 1.20 -12.97 19.10
N GLU A 352 1.69 -12.58 20.26
CA GLU A 352 3.10 -12.24 20.48
C GLU A 352 4.04 -13.42 20.15
N LYS A 353 3.64 -14.66 20.50
CA LYS A 353 4.44 -15.87 20.25
C LYS A 353 4.51 -16.16 18.75
N ALA A 354 3.36 -16.05 18.06
CA ALA A 354 3.29 -16.25 16.62
C ALA A 354 4.09 -15.17 15.87
N GLN A 355 3.99 -13.90 16.30
CA GLN A 355 4.73 -12.80 15.71
C GLN A 355 6.23 -12.99 15.84
N THR A 356 6.72 -13.24 17.05
CA THR A 356 8.15 -13.47 17.30
C THR A 356 8.69 -14.65 16.50
N TYR A 357 7.92 -15.74 16.43
CA TYR A 357 8.34 -16.91 15.67
C TYR A 357 8.35 -16.65 14.17
N LEU A 358 7.36 -15.95 13.65
CA LEU A 358 7.24 -15.60 12.22
C LEU A 358 8.42 -14.72 11.76
N GLU A 359 8.76 -13.70 12.54
CA GLU A 359 9.90 -12.81 12.22
C GLU A 359 11.23 -13.58 12.28
N ASN A 360 11.44 -14.39 13.32
CA ASN A 360 12.65 -15.21 13.42
C ASN A 360 12.75 -16.23 12.27
N ALA A 361 11.66 -16.83 11.87
CA ALA A 361 11.64 -17.75 10.73
C ALA A 361 11.98 -17.03 9.42
N ALA A 362 11.49 -15.82 9.23
CA ALA A 362 11.77 -15.01 8.04
C ALA A 362 13.26 -14.62 7.92
N LEU A 363 13.89 -14.29 9.03
CA LEU A 363 15.36 -13.99 9.07
C LEU A 363 16.22 -15.21 8.71
N ASN A 364 15.68 -16.43 8.90
CA ASN A 364 16.40 -17.69 8.76
C ASN A 364 16.01 -18.51 7.51
N ILE A 365 15.38 -17.90 6.51
CA ILE A 365 15.13 -18.59 5.24
C ILE A 365 16.44 -18.93 4.53
N ASP A 366 16.45 -20.05 3.79
CA ASP A 366 17.62 -20.43 2.99
C ASP A 366 17.81 -19.48 1.79
N LYS A 367 18.87 -18.71 1.83
CA LYS A 367 19.31 -17.77 0.79
C LYS A 367 20.56 -18.21 0.03
N SER A 368 20.96 -19.47 0.17
CA SER A 368 22.24 -19.98 -0.37
C SER A 368 22.38 -19.79 -1.88
N ASN A 369 21.27 -19.88 -2.62
CA ASN A 369 21.25 -19.68 -4.08
C ASN A 369 20.63 -18.35 -4.52
N ASP A 370 20.05 -17.58 -3.59
CA ASP A 370 19.30 -16.35 -3.83
C ASP A 370 19.56 -15.36 -2.69
N SER A 371 20.72 -14.76 -2.62
CA SER A 371 21.23 -13.98 -1.46
C SER A 371 20.32 -12.82 -1.03
N ASP A 372 19.61 -12.22 -1.96
CA ASP A 372 18.72 -11.08 -1.76
C ASP A 372 17.22 -11.47 -1.82
N LEU A 373 16.93 -12.78 -1.71
CA LEU A 373 15.57 -13.29 -1.67
C LEU A 373 14.81 -12.69 -0.47
N GLN A 374 13.62 -12.14 -0.76
CA GLN A 374 12.72 -11.60 0.24
C GLN A 374 11.58 -12.56 0.52
N ILE A 375 10.99 -12.42 1.71
CA ILE A 375 9.77 -13.12 2.10
C ILE A 375 8.83 -12.13 2.78
N ALA A 376 7.55 -12.29 2.52
CA ALA A 376 6.48 -11.59 3.21
C ALA A 376 5.35 -12.57 3.53
N SER A 377 4.78 -12.46 4.72
CA SER A 377 3.74 -13.39 5.16
C SER A 377 2.78 -12.76 6.16
N THR A 378 1.52 -13.19 6.12
CA THR A 378 0.48 -12.80 7.09
C THR A 378 -0.27 -14.03 7.56
N ILE A 379 -0.35 -14.21 8.87
CA ILE A 379 -1.21 -15.20 9.53
C ILE A 379 -2.49 -14.49 9.97
N MET A 380 -3.64 -15.06 9.64
CA MET A 380 -4.96 -14.45 9.87
C MET A 380 -5.95 -15.44 10.44
N GLY A 381 -6.74 -15.01 11.42
CA GLY A 381 -7.88 -15.74 11.94
C GLY A 381 -9.06 -15.76 10.95
N TYR A 382 -9.97 -16.67 11.15
CA TYR A 382 -11.17 -16.80 10.33
C TYR A 382 -12.21 -15.69 10.56
N ASP A 383 -11.96 -14.82 11.50
CA ASP A 383 -12.71 -13.62 11.85
C ASP A 383 -12.12 -12.32 11.26
N GLY A 384 -11.07 -12.42 10.43
CA GLY A 384 -10.37 -11.29 9.85
C GLY A 384 -9.23 -10.73 10.72
N ARG A 385 -9.05 -11.24 11.93
CA ARG A 385 -7.98 -10.84 12.83
C ARG A 385 -6.60 -11.16 12.23
N VAL A 386 -5.76 -10.17 12.03
CA VAL A 386 -4.34 -10.39 11.75
C VAL A 386 -3.67 -10.89 13.03
N ILE A 387 -3.12 -12.11 12.99
CA ILE A 387 -2.49 -12.79 14.14
C ILE A 387 -1.02 -12.42 14.22
N ALA A 388 -0.33 -12.48 13.07
CA ALA A 388 1.08 -12.14 12.92
C ALA A 388 1.39 -11.75 11.48
N THR A 389 2.42 -10.95 11.27
CA THR A 389 2.84 -10.51 9.93
C THR A 389 4.33 -10.23 9.86
N VAL A 390 4.94 -10.43 8.69
CA VAL A 390 6.33 -10.09 8.42
C VAL A 390 6.48 -9.56 7.00
N GLY A 391 7.24 -8.47 6.84
CA GLY A 391 7.42 -7.78 5.56
C GLY A 391 8.79 -7.97 4.91
N SER A 392 9.72 -8.68 5.55
CA SER A 392 11.08 -8.85 5.01
C SER A 392 11.78 -10.06 5.58
N SER A 393 12.75 -10.56 4.84
CA SER A 393 13.72 -11.58 5.27
C SER A 393 15.02 -10.99 5.81
N THR A 394 15.05 -9.68 6.12
CA THR A 394 16.17 -8.97 6.73
C THR A 394 15.75 -8.37 8.06
N LYS A 395 16.73 -8.15 8.96
CA LYS A 395 16.46 -7.46 10.23
C LYS A 395 15.85 -6.09 9.93
N LYS A 396 14.83 -5.72 10.66
CA LYS A 396 14.19 -4.41 10.56
C LYS A 396 15.11 -3.36 11.21
N GLU A 397 15.36 -2.26 10.51
CA GLU A 397 16.29 -1.22 10.96
C GLU A 397 15.61 0.04 11.52
N GLY A 398 14.29 0.16 11.35
CA GLY A 398 13.51 1.33 11.80
C GLY A 398 12.01 1.10 11.75
N ALA A 399 11.25 2.03 12.33
CA ALA A 399 9.79 2.04 12.30
C ALA A 399 9.25 2.37 10.90
N LEU A 400 8.05 1.87 10.60
CA LEU A 400 7.29 2.16 9.38
C LEU A 400 8.05 1.89 8.06
N GLY A 401 9.00 0.93 8.09
CA GLY A 401 9.76 0.50 6.93
C GLY A 401 8.87 -0.07 5.81
N TRP A 402 9.48 -0.38 4.66
CA TRP A 402 8.75 -0.99 3.53
C TRP A 402 8.33 -2.41 3.88
N ASP A 403 7.06 -2.59 4.26
CA ASP A 403 6.44 -3.87 4.56
C ASP A 403 5.86 -4.49 3.30
N ARG A 404 6.48 -5.57 2.79
CA ARG A 404 6.03 -6.23 1.55
C ARG A 404 4.71 -6.95 1.73
N SER A 405 4.33 -7.30 2.95
CA SER A 405 3.03 -7.95 3.19
C SER A 405 1.85 -6.98 3.10
N TYR A 406 2.11 -5.68 3.31
CA TYR A 406 1.11 -4.61 3.35
C TYR A 406 1.24 -3.65 2.15
N ASN A 407 2.48 -3.23 1.80
CA ASN A 407 2.71 -2.18 0.81
C ASN A 407 2.94 -2.70 -0.61
N SER A 408 3.46 -3.94 -0.76
CA SER A 408 3.76 -4.46 -2.10
C SER A 408 2.51 -5.03 -2.76
N VAL A 409 2.21 -4.48 -3.93
CA VAL A 409 1.13 -4.97 -4.81
C VAL A 409 1.77 -5.92 -5.81
N LEU A 410 1.40 -7.19 -5.74
CA LEU A 410 2.11 -8.29 -6.39
C LEU A 410 1.13 -9.15 -7.22
N GLN A 411 1.64 -9.81 -8.24
CA GLN A 411 0.86 -10.79 -9.00
C GLN A 411 0.79 -12.12 -8.22
N PRO A 412 -0.42 -12.62 -7.88
CA PRO A 412 -0.56 -13.84 -7.07
C PRO A 412 -0.32 -15.14 -7.87
N GLY A 413 -0.25 -15.07 -9.20
CA GLY A 413 -0.20 -16.25 -10.03
C GLY A 413 -1.35 -17.20 -9.74
N SER A 414 -1.12 -18.50 -9.88
CA SER A 414 -2.15 -19.54 -9.69
C SER A 414 -2.76 -19.63 -8.30
N SER A 415 -2.24 -18.89 -7.29
CA SER A 415 -2.88 -18.86 -5.96
C SER A 415 -4.21 -18.11 -5.96
N ILE A 416 -4.54 -17.35 -7.00
CA ILE A 416 -5.84 -16.67 -7.16
C ILE A 416 -6.98 -17.61 -7.58
N LYS A 417 -6.67 -18.76 -8.20
CA LYS A 417 -7.68 -19.68 -8.76
C LYS A 417 -8.74 -20.13 -7.77
N PRO A 418 -8.38 -20.50 -6.51
CA PRO A 418 -9.35 -20.84 -5.47
C PRO A 418 -10.14 -19.65 -4.93
N VAL A 419 -9.76 -18.42 -5.26
CA VAL A 419 -10.47 -17.22 -4.79
C VAL A 419 -11.53 -16.78 -5.79
N VAL A 420 -11.21 -16.87 -7.07
CA VAL A 420 -11.99 -16.21 -8.13
C VAL A 420 -12.71 -17.21 -9.04
N VAL A 421 -11.98 -18.21 -9.56
CA VAL A 421 -12.43 -19.02 -10.69
C VAL A 421 -13.34 -20.17 -10.25
N TYR A 422 -12.76 -21.12 -9.55
CA TYR A 422 -13.43 -22.37 -9.21
C TYR A 422 -14.58 -22.20 -8.20
N PRO A 423 -14.45 -21.40 -7.15
CA PRO A 423 -15.55 -21.24 -6.21
C PRO A 423 -16.78 -20.60 -6.85
N TYR A 424 -16.60 -19.63 -7.77
CA TYR A 424 -17.74 -19.03 -8.46
C TYR A 424 -18.40 -20.01 -9.46
N ALA A 425 -17.60 -20.87 -10.11
CA ALA A 425 -18.13 -21.92 -10.98
C ALA A 425 -18.96 -22.95 -10.19
N ILE A 426 -18.54 -23.27 -8.98
CA ILE A 426 -19.28 -24.16 -8.08
C ILE A 426 -20.54 -23.48 -7.54
N GLU A 427 -20.42 -22.23 -7.07
CA GLU A 427 -21.52 -21.41 -6.55
C GLU A 427 -22.63 -21.23 -7.57
N SER A 428 -22.25 -21.00 -8.83
CA SER A 428 -23.18 -20.87 -9.95
C SER A 428 -23.65 -22.20 -10.55
N LYS A 429 -23.31 -23.32 -9.93
CA LYS A 429 -23.66 -24.72 -10.33
C LYS A 429 -23.23 -25.07 -11.76
N LYS A 430 -22.17 -24.43 -12.23
CA LYS A 430 -21.51 -24.76 -13.51
C LYS A 430 -20.57 -25.94 -13.38
N LEU A 431 -19.96 -26.07 -12.20
CA LEU A 431 -19.09 -27.19 -11.84
C LEU A 431 -19.55 -27.79 -10.49
N TYR A 432 -19.24 -29.05 -10.30
CA TYR A 432 -19.34 -29.78 -9.03
C TYR A 432 -17.96 -30.40 -8.74
N PHE A 433 -17.76 -30.98 -7.55
CA PHE A 433 -16.47 -31.46 -7.07
C PHE A 433 -15.69 -32.31 -8.09
N SER A 434 -16.36 -33.29 -8.72
CA SER A 434 -15.73 -34.22 -9.68
C SER A 434 -15.96 -33.86 -11.15
N SER A 435 -16.37 -32.62 -11.47
CA SER A 435 -16.60 -32.20 -12.86
C SER A 435 -15.39 -32.49 -13.72
N MET A 436 -15.64 -32.99 -14.93
CA MET A 436 -14.61 -33.04 -15.96
C MET A 436 -14.46 -31.66 -16.57
N VAL A 437 -13.22 -31.18 -16.61
CA VAL A 437 -12.85 -29.85 -17.15
C VAL A 437 -11.87 -30.02 -18.30
N LEU A 438 -11.91 -29.09 -19.26
CA LEU A 438 -11.13 -29.20 -20.48
C LEU A 438 -9.77 -28.48 -20.31
N ASP A 439 -8.68 -29.23 -20.40
CA ASP A 439 -7.32 -28.72 -20.42
C ASP A 439 -6.83 -28.56 -21.87
N GLU A 440 -7.38 -27.56 -22.53
CA GLU A 440 -7.02 -27.14 -23.89
C GLU A 440 -6.96 -25.61 -23.97
N PRO A 441 -6.15 -25.02 -24.86
CA PRO A 441 -6.04 -23.58 -24.97
C PRO A 441 -7.34 -22.96 -25.49
N LEU A 442 -7.67 -21.77 -25.01
CA LEU A 442 -8.72 -20.95 -25.60
C LEU A 442 -8.27 -20.36 -26.93
N ASP A 443 -9.12 -20.39 -27.93
CA ASP A 443 -8.91 -19.66 -29.15
C ASP A 443 -8.99 -18.15 -28.93
N ASN A 444 -8.15 -17.39 -29.60
CA ASN A 444 -8.12 -15.93 -29.50
C ASN A 444 -7.90 -15.39 -28.06
N TYR A 445 -7.12 -16.12 -27.28
CA TYR A 445 -6.88 -15.81 -25.88
C TYR A 445 -6.21 -14.45 -25.66
N ARG A 446 -5.23 -14.09 -26.50
CA ARG A 446 -4.53 -12.81 -26.43
C ARG A 446 -4.04 -12.34 -27.80
N THR A 447 -3.76 -11.05 -27.90
CA THR A 447 -3.07 -10.48 -29.06
C THR A 447 -1.56 -10.51 -28.78
N ASN A 448 -0.78 -11.07 -29.72
CA ASN A 448 0.68 -11.08 -29.62
C ASN A 448 1.27 -9.71 -30.02
N GLU A 449 2.59 -9.56 -29.91
CA GLU A 449 3.32 -8.33 -30.26
C GLU A 449 3.16 -7.92 -31.74
N SER A 450 2.84 -8.87 -32.59
CA SER A 450 2.59 -8.63 -34.03
C SER A 450 1.13 -8.28 -34.32
N GLY A 451 0.28 -8.11 -33.30
CA GLY A 451 -1.13 -7.78 -33.44
C GLY A 451 -2.02 -8.96 -33.86
N GLN A 452 -1.54 -10.20 -33.79
CA GLN A 452 -2.30 -11.40 -34.15
C GLN A 452 -2.92 -12.02 -32.90
N LEU A 453 -4.17 -12.47 -33.00
CA LEU A 453 -4.82 -13.28 -31.98
C LEU A 453 -4.17 -14.66 -31.93
N VAL A 454 -3.79 -15.09 -30.75
CA VAL A 454 -3.16 -16.38 -30.47
C VAL A 454 -3.93 -17.13 -29.40
N SER A 455 -3.90 -18.46 -29.49
CA SER A 455 -4.51 -19.33 -28.48
C SER A 455 -3.65 -19.38 -27.21
N GLY A 456 -4.26 -19.73 -26.10
CA GLY A 456 -3.62 -19.82 -24.78
C GLY A 456 -4.64 -19.99 -23.65
N PRO A 457 -4.19 -19.90 -22.40
CA PRO A 457 -2.80 -19.81 -21.94
C PRO A 457 -2.05 -21.14 -22.05
N ASN A 458 -0.71 -21.07 -22.05
CA ASN A 458 0.11 -22.26 -21.90
C ASN A 458 0.10 -22.76 -20.46
N ASN A 459 0.11 -24.07 -20.28
CA ASN A 459 0.35 -24.67 -18.98
C ASN A 459 1.84 -24.65 -18.61
N ALA A 460 2.16 -24.53 -17.33
CA ALA A 460 3.55 -24.55 -16.86
C ALA A 460 4.27 -25.87 -17.15
N TYR A 461 3.54 -26.98 -17.31
CA TYR A 461 4.08 -28.30 -17.68
C TYR A 461 4.26 -28.50 -19.20
N GLY A 462 3.90 -27.52 -20.04
CA GLY A 462 4.29 -27.44 -21.45
C GLY A 462 3.42 -28.22 -22.44
N TYR A 463 2.31 -28.84 -21.99
CA TYR A 463 1.36 -29.59 -22.85
C TYR A 463 -0.06 -29.45 -22.29
N TYR A 464 -1.03 -30.09 -22.95
CA TYR A 464 -2.43 -30.14 -22.55
C TYR A 464 -2.87 -31.58 -22.37
N ASN A 465 -3.67 -31.85 -21.32
CA ASN A 465 -4.12 -33.19 -20.96
C ASN A 465 -5.52 -33.55 -21.54
N GLY A 466 -6.19 -32.60 -22.19
CA GLY A 466 -7.58 -32.78 -22.61
C GLY A 466 -8.52 -32.79 -21.39
N ASN A 467 -9.45 -33.73 -21.35
CA ASN A 467 -10.37 -33.86 -20.23
C ASN A 467 -9.69 -34.38 -18.97
N MET A 468 -9.81 -33.65 -17.87
CA MET A 468 -9.32 -34.04 -16.55
C MET A 468 -10.34 -33.71 -15.46
N SER A 469 -10.28 -34.38 -14.31
CA SER A 469 -11.15 -34.06 -13.20
C SER A 469 -10.80 -32.71 -12.57
N LEU A 470 -11.77 -32.00 -12.01
CA LEU A 470 -11.53 -30.72 -11.31
C LEU A 470 -10.48 -30.84 -10.18
N PRO A 471 -10.49 -31.89 -9.31
CA PRO A 471 -9.41 -32.09 -8.35
C PRO A 471 -8.02 -32.17 -9.00
N ASP A 472 -7.89 -32.93 -10.09
CA ASP A 472 -6.62 -33.04 -10.81
C ASP A 472 -6.25 -31.72 -11.48
N ALA A 473 -7.21 -31.00 -12.09
CA ALA A 473 -6.97 -29.69 -12.69
C ALA A 473 -6.41 -28.66 -11.68
N ILE A 474 -6.88 -28.70 -10.44
CA ILE A 474 -6.38 -27.86 -9.35
C ILE A 474 -4.99 -28.35 -8.89
N GLU A 475 -4.77 -29.62 -8.80
CA GLU A 475 -3.50 -30.26 -8.42
C GLU A 475 -2.41 -29.95 -9.45
N TRP A 476 -2.69 -30.15 -10.74
CA TRP A 476 -1.79 -29.79 -11.84
C TRP A 476 -1.62 -28.26 -11.99
N SER A 477 -2.49 -27.52 -11.33
CA SER A 477 -2.54 -26.06 -11.49
C SER A 477 -2.73 -25.59 -12.93
N SER A 478 -3.54 -26.34 -13.74
CA SER A 478 -3.73 -26.05 -15.14
C SER A 478 -4.20 -24.61 -15.38
N ASN A 479 -3.48 -23.91 -16.25
CA ASN A 479 -3.85 -22.55 -16.67
C ASN A 479 -5.00 -22.61 -17.69
N ALA A 480 -4.97 -23.58 -18.58
CA ALA A 480 -5.98 -23.76 -19.61
C ALA A 480 -7.35 -24.05 -18.99
N THR A 481 -7.45 -24.99 -18.03
CA THR A 481 -8.72 -25.26 -17.33
C THR A 481 -9.24 -24.03 -16.58
N ALA A 482 -8.37 -23.23 -15.97
CA ALA A 482 -8.78 -22.02 -15.28
C ALA A 482 -9.34 -20.97 -16.26
N ALA A 483 -8.72 -20.80 -17.41
CA ALA A 483 -9.19 -19.91 -18.47
C ALA A 483 -10.51 -20.40 -19.08
N GLN A 484 -10.64 -21.69 -19.37
CA GLN A 484 -11.90 -22.30 -19.84
C GLN A 484 -13.01 -22.10 -18.81
N THR A 485 -12.72 -22.30 -17.53
CA THR A 485 -13.68 -22.10 -16.45
C THR A 485 -14.08 -20.62 -16.33
N MET A 486 -13.15 -19.68 -16.53
CA MET A 486 -13.42 -18.24 -16.53
C MET A 486 -14.46 -17.90 -17.61
N GLU A 487 -14.34 -18.43 -18.82
CA GLU A 487 -15.33 -18.23 -19.87
C GLU A 487 -16.68 -18.89 -19.51
N LEU A 488 -16.65 -20.07 -18.91
CA LEU A 488 -17.85 -20.79 -18.47
C LEU A 488 -18.69 -19.97 -17.45
N ILE A 489 -18.05 -19.20 -16.60
CA ILE A 489 -18.72 -18.36 -15.57
C ILE A 489 -19.16 -16.99 -16.09
N GLY A 490 -18.94 -16.69 -17.37
CA GLY A 490 -19.36 -15.44 -18.00
C GLY A 490 -18.23 -14.42 -18.20
N GLY A 491 -16.98 -14.86 -18.08
CA GLY A 491 -15.80 -14.07 -18.37
C GLY A 491 -15.26 -13.22 -17.22
N PRO A 492 -14.14 -12.53 -17.46
CA PRO A 492 -13.39 -11.83 -16.42
C PRO A 492 -14.15 -10.66 -15.80
N SER A 493 -15.05 -10.01 -16.53
CA SER A 493 -15.86 -8.91 -16.00
C SER A 493 -16.81 -9.37 -14.88
N VAL A 494 -17.43 -10.55 -15.04
CA VAL A 494 -18.29 -11.13 -14.01
C VAL A 494 -17.47 -11.50 -12.77
N ALA A 495 -16.33 -12.15 -12.96
CA ALA A 495 -15.42 -12.52 -11.89
C ALA A 495 -14.90 -11.29 -11.13
N TYR A 496 -14.51 -10.24 -11.84
CA TYR A 496 -14.04 -8.98 -11.27
C TYR A 496 -15.07 -8.36 -10.32
N GLN A 497 -16.32 -8.23 -10.78
CA GLN A 497 -17.40 -7.68 -9.95
C GLN A 497 -17.64 -8.50 -8.67
N GLN A 498 -17.60 -9.83 -8.76
CA GLN A 498 -17.77 -10.69 -7.60
C GLN A 498 -16.65 -10.51 -6.56
N VAL A 499 -15.40 -10.46 -7.01
CA VAL A 499 -14.22 -10.38 -6.13
C VAL A 499 -14.13 -9.01 -5.45
N ILE A 500 -14.29 -7.92 -6.21
CA ILE A 500 -14.25 -6.55 -5.64
C ILE A 500 -15.38 -6.34 -4.62
N THR A 501 -16.59 -6.75 -4.96
CA THR A 501 -17.74 -6.49 -4.07
C THR A 501 -17.71 -7.34 -2.81
N LYS A 502 -17.14 -8.55 -2.87
CA LYS A 502 -17.21 -9.53 -1.79
C LYS A 502 -15.93 -9.67 -0.97
N MET A 503 -14.76 -9.44 -1.56
CA MET A 503 -13.46 -9.78 -0.95
C MET A 503 -12.49 -8.60 -0.81
N GLY A 504 -12.94 -7.36 -1.01
CA GLY A 504 -12.20 -6.16 -0.62
C GLY A 504 -10.85 -5.92 -1.30
N PHE A 505 -10.57 -6.53 -2.46
CA PHE A 505 -9.36 -6.25 -3.23
C PHE A 505 -9.35 -4.79 -3.71
N LYS A 506 -8.30 -4.04 -3.37
CA LYS A 506 -8.25 -2.58 -3.56
C LYS A 506 -7.46 -2.16 -4.80
N ASN A 507 -6.55 -3.04 -5.28
CA ASN A 507 -5.57 -2.68 -6.31
C ASN A 507 -5.89 -3.26 -7.69
N LEU A 508 -6.99 -3.98 -7.84
CA LEU A 508 -7.44 -4.48 -9.15
C LEU A 508 -7.94 -3.32 -10.01
N THR A 509 -7.62 -3.37 -11.30
CA THR A 509 -7.97 -2.33 -12.27
C THR A 509 -9.10 -2.77 -13.21
N GLU A 510 -9.75 -1.83 -13.89
CA GLU A 510 -10.75 -2.15 -14.92
C GLU A 510 -10.16 -2.96 -16.09
N GLN A 511 -8.86 -2.87 -16.34
CA GLN A 511 -8.18 -3.69 -17.34
C GLN A 511 -8.16 -5.17 -16.93
N ASP A 512 -8.10 -5.47 -15.64
CA ASP A 512 -8.19 -6.83 -15.12
C ASP A 512 -9.58 -7.45 -15.37
N ALA A 513 -10.63 -6.62 -15.41
CA ALA A 513 -11.99 -7.05 -15.77
C ALA A 513 -12.16 -7.39 -17.24
N GLN A 514 -11.21 -7.05 -18.10
CA GLN A 514 -11.26 -7.29 -19.56
C GLN A 514 -10.29 -8.38 -20.02
N ASN A 515 -9.47 -8.90 -19.11
CA ASN A 515 -8.40 -9.86 -19.42
C ASN A 515 -8.66 -11.19 -18.70
N THR A 516 -9.02 -12.23 -19.47
CA THR A 516 -9.24 -13.58 -18.95
C THR A 516 -8.03 -14.08 -18.14
N GLY A 517 -6.81 -13.83 -18.61
CA GLY A 517 -5.58 -14.22 -17.89
C GLY A 517 -5.36 -13.52 -16.57
N ALA A 518 -5.80 -12.26 -16.43
CA ALA A 518 -5.59 -11.49 -15.20
C ALA A 518 -6.18 -12.21 -13.97
N LEU A 519 -7.45 -12.54 -14.03
CA LEU A 519 -8.16 -13.15 -12.90
C LEU A 519 -8.16 -14.67 -12.91
N SER A 520 -7.96 -15.34 -14.06
CA SER A 520 -7.95 -16.79 -14.11
C SER A 520 -6.62 -17.42 -13.71
N ILE A 521 -5.50 -16.75 -13.98
CA ILE A 521 -4.14 -17.27 -13.71
C ILE A 521 -3.26 -16.33 -12.88
N GLY A 522 -3.78 -15.13 -12.53
CA GLY A 522 -3.12 -14.21 -11.64
C GLY A 522 -2.09 -13.28 -12.29
N GLY A 523 -2.13 -13.11 -13.61
CA GLY A 523 -1.32 -12.13 -14.35
C GLY A 523 -1.99 -10.76 -14.41
N MET A 524 -2.27 -10.17 -13.25
CA MET A 524 -3.04 -8.93 -13.09
C MET A 524 -2.19 -7.69 -13.43
N ASN A 525 -2.84 -6.63 -13.94
CA ASN A 525 -2.21 -5.33 -14.10
C ASN A 525 -2.06 -4.59 -12.77
N GLY A 526 -3.08 -4.68 -11.90
CA GLY A 526 -3.04 -4.13 -10.56
C GLY A 526 -2.25 -5.03 -9.61
N GLY A 527 -2.79 -6.17 -9.24
CA GLY A 527 -2.23 -7.12 -8.30
C GLY A 527 -2.90 -7.09 -6.92
N VAL A 528 -2.30 -7.79 -5.96
CA VAL A 528 -2.82 -7.99 -4.62
C VAL A 528 -1.70 -7.90 -3.58
N THR A 529 -2.05 -7.59 -2.33
CA THR A 529 -1.11 -7.71 -1.20
C THR A 529 -1.17 -9.10 -0.57
N VAL A 530 -0.13 -9.45 0.18
CA VAL A 530 -0.11 -10.72 0.94
C VAL A 530 -1.24 -10.75 1.97
N ARG A 531 -1.52 -9.61 2.62
CA ARG A 531 -2.60 -9.44 3.58
C ARG A 531 -3.98 -9.64 2.93
N GLU A 532 -4.21 -9.10 1.74
CA GLU A 532 -5.46 -9.31 0.98
C GLU A 532 -5.64 -10.78 0.60
N MET A 533 -4.56 -11.47 0.20
CA MET A 533 -4.64 -12.90 -0.10
C MET A 533 -4.93 -13.75 1.14
N ALA A 534 -4.35 -13.42 2.31
CA ALA A 534 -4.70 -14.08 3.56
C ALA A 534 -6.19 -13.90 3.90
N ALA A 535 -6.70 -12.67 3.78
CA ALA A 535 -8.11 -12.37 4.01
C ALA A 535 -9.03 -13.10 3.03
N ALA A 536 -8.68 -13.14 1.76
CA ALA A 536 -9.46 -13.81 0.73
C ALA A 536 -9.57 -15.33 0.94
N TYR A 537 -8.59 -15.96 1.58
CA TYR A 537 -8.62 -17.39 1.88
C TYR A 537 -9.42 -17.75 3.15
N THR A 538 -9.82 -16.78 3.98
CA THR A 538 -10.58 -17.05 5.22
C THR A 538 -11.92 -17.76 4.97
N TYR A 539 -12.58 -17.47 3.83
CA TYR A 539 -13.85 -18.08 3.48
C TYR A 539 -13.82 -19.62 3.48
N LEU A 540 -12.64 -20.22 3.25
CA LEU A 540 -12.45 -21.67 3.15
C LEU A 540 -12.64 -22.42 4.47
N GLY A 541 -12.56 -21.76 5.61
CA GLY A 541 -12.64 -22.40 6.93
C GLY A 541 -13.69 -21.81 7.86
N ASN A 542 -14.47 -20.81 7.40
CA ASN A 542 -15.48 -20.15 8.26
C ASN A 542 -16.91 -20.17 7.66
N GLY A 543 -17.19 -21.05 6.71
CA GLY A 543 -18.51 -21.15 6.09
C GLY A 543 -18.76 -20.12 5.00
N GLY A 544 -17.73 -19.69 4.29
CA GLY A 544 -17.86 -18.82 3.12
C GLY A 544 -17.86 -17.33 3.41
N LEU A 545 -17.50 -16.92 4.62
CA LEU A 545 -17.51 -15.53 5.05
C LEU A 545 -16.17 -14.84 4.76
N TYR A 546 -16.25 -13.57 4.39
CA TYR A 546 -15.11 -12.66 4.28
C TYR A 546 -15.24 -11.56 5.33
N TYR A 547 -14.16 -11.32 6.06
CA TYR A 547 -14.01 -10.20 6.98
C TYR A 547 -12.94 -9.24 6.47
N GLU A 548 -13.17 -7.95 6.62
CA GLU A 548 -12.11 -6.96 6.40
C GLU A 548 -10.99 -7.20 7.42
N PRO A 549 -9.72 -7.24 7.02
CA PRO A 549 -8.61 -7.48 7.95
C PRO A 549 -8.46 -6.37 8.98
N TYR A 550 -8.23 -6.74 10.25
CA TYR A 550 -7.94 -5.78 11.30
C TYR A 550 -6.76 -6.25 12.18
N THR A 551 -6.01 -5.27 12.72
CA THR A 551 -4.82 -5.49 13.54
C THR A 551 -5.04 -5.18 15.02
N TYR A 552 -6.17 -4.60 15.39
CA TYR A 552 -6.53 -4.29 16.77
C TYR A 552 -8.03 -4.52 17.01
N TYR A 553 -8.35 -4.93 18.23
CA TYR A 553 -9.73 -5.18 18.64
C TYR A 553 -10.53 -3.88 18.80
N TYR A 554 -9.95 -2.92 19.54
CA TYR A 554 -10.57 -1.62 19.78
C TYR A 554 -9.53 -0.61 20.24
N VAL A 555 -9.92 0.67 20.19
CA VAL A 555 -9.13 1.80 20.69
C VAL A 555 -9.97 2.61 21.63
N THR A 556 -9.38 3.04 22.75
CA THR A 556 -9.99 4.01 23.65
C THR A 556 -9.19 5.30 23.68
N ASP A 557 -9.85 6.39 24.04
CA ASP A 557 -9.20 7.63 24.42
C ASP A 557 -8.53 7.52 25.81
N SER A 558 -7.93 8.60 26.28
CA SER A 558 -7.29 8.67 27.60
C SER A 558 -8.25 8.48 28.77
N GLU A 559 -9.56 8.68 28.55
CA GLU A 559 -10.63 8.54 29.55
C GLU A 559 -11.32 7.16 29.50
N ASP A 560 -10.77 6.20 28.72
CA ASP A 560 -11.29 4.85 28.51
C ASP A 560 -12.60 4.78 27.71
N ASN A 561 -12.99 5.85 26.98
CA ASN A 561 -14.11 5.76 26.05
C ASN A 561 -13.66 5.06 24.76
N ILE A 562 -14.44 4.09 24.29
CA ILE A 562 -14.15 3.40 23.02
C ILE A 562 -14.45 4.35 21.86
N ILE A 563 -13.44 4.61 21.03
CA ILE A 563 -13.55 5.45 19.84
C ILE A 563 -13.62 4.64 18.53
N ILE A 564 -12.99 3.48 18.48
CA ILE A 564 -13.03 2.53 17.34
C ILE A 564 -13.19 1.12 17.91
N ASP A 565 -14.06 0.29 17.31
CA ASP A 565 -14.30 -1.09 17.76
C ASP A 565 -14.46 -2.03 16.56
N ASN A 566 -13.53 -3.01 16.42
CA ASN A 566 -13.53 -4.02 15.38
C ASN A 566 -14.07 -5.38 15.84
N ARG A 567 -14.46 -5.52 17.13
CA ARG A 567 -14.89 -6.81 17.68
C ARG A 567 -16.21 -7.31 17.11
N ASP A 568 -17.07 -6.38 16.69
CA ASP A 568 -18.38 -6.66 16.10
C ASP A 568 -18.37 -6.47 14.57
N ALA A 569 -17.21 -6.67 13.91
CA ALA A 569 -17.09 -6.57 12.47
C ALA A 569 -18.08 -7.48 11.75
N VAL A 570 -18.88 -6.91 10.85
CA VAL A 570 -19.89 -7.63 10.09
C VAL A 570 -19.27 -8.26 8.85
N PRO A 571 -19.30 -9.60 8.71
CA PRO A 571 -18.75 -10.25 7.54
C PRO A 571 -19.63 -10.06 6.30
N LYS A 572 -19.00 -10.17 5.14
CA LYS A 572 -19.67 -10.31 3.86
C LYS A 572 -19.74 -11.80 3.48
N GLN A 573 -20.87 -12.26 2.95
CA GLN A 573 -20.94 -13.60 2.38
C GLN A 573 -20.23 -13.61 1.03
N ALA A 574 -19.01 -14.17 0.99
CA ALA A 574 -18.26 -14.31 -0.25
C ALA A 574 -18.84 -15.46 -1.11
N TYR A 575 -18.99 -16.63 -0.51
CA TYR A 575 -19.55 -17.85 -1.11
C TYR A 575 -20.46 -18.57 -0.11
N SER A 576 -21.33 -19.47 -0.56
CA SER A 576 -22.12 -20.32 0.33
C SER A 576 -21.22 -21.22 1.17
N ALA A 577 -21.71 -21.69 2.29
CA ALA A 577 -21.00 -22.63 3.15
C ALA A 577 -20.69 -23.95 2.43
N GLU A 578 -21.56 -24.36 1.52
CA GLU A 578 -21.41 -25.53 0.67
C GLU A 578 -20.25 -25.35 -0.31
N THR A 579 -20.22 -24.23 -1.02
CA THR A 579 -19.11 -23.89 -1.95
C THR A 579 -17.79 -23.81 -1.21
N ALA A 580 -17.77 -23.18 -0.04
CA ALA A 580 -16.58 -23.10 0.81
C ALA A 580 -16.09 -24.50 1.23
N GLY A 581 -17.00 -25.39 1.64
CA GLY A 581 -16.69 -26.78 2.03
C GLY A 581 -16.18 -27.60 0.84
N ILE A 582 -16.80 -27.47 -0.34
CA ILE A 582 -16.32 -28.14 -1.57
C ILE A 582 -14.91 -27.66 -1.92
N MET A 583 -14.67 -26.36 -1.94
CA MET A 583 -13.35 -25.80 -2.23
C MET A 583 -12.31 -26.19 -1.19
N ASN A 584 -12.67 -26.23 0.09
CA ASN A 584 -11.82 -26.69 1.16
C ASN A 584 -11.32 -28.13 0.87
N ARG A 585 -12.21 -29.05 0.51
CA ARG A 585 -11.85 -30.45 0.21
C ARG A 585 -11.06 -30.60 -1.09
N LEU A 586 -11.34 -29.78 -2.10
CA LEU A 586 -10.52 -29.71 -3.33
C LEU A 586 -9.08 -29.26 -3.02
N LEU A 587 -8.91 -28.27 -2.14
CA LEU A 587 -7.58 -27.83 -1.73
C LEU A 587 -6.88 -28.80 -0.77
N HIS A 588 -7.62 -29.59 0.01
CA HIS A 588 -7.08 -30.71 0.74
C HIS A 588 -6.49 -31.75 -0.22
N TYR A 589 -7.25 -32.13 -1.27
CA TYR A 589 -6.76 -33.02 -2.32
C TYR A 589 -5.49 -32.47 -2.97
N ASN A 590 -5.44 -31.16 -3.27
CA ASN A 590 -4.27 -30.49 -3.83
C ASN A 590 -3.02 -30.65 -2.95
N VAL A 591 -3.12 -30.53 -1.63
CA VAL A 591 -1.97 -30.67 -0.72
C VAL A 591 -1.58 -32.14 -0.50
N THR A 592 -2.55 -33.04 -0.39
CA THR A 592 -2.30 -34.45 -0.04
C THR A 592 -1.89 -35.31 -1.23
N ASN A 593 -2.33 -34.95 -2.45
CA ASN A 593 -2.06 -35.70 -3.69
C ASN A 593 -1.11 -34.96 -4.65
N SER A 594 -0.44 -33.91 -4.19
CA SER A 594 0.43 -33.09 -5.02
C SER A 594 1.62 -33.88 -5.56
N ALA A 595 1.55 -34.25 -6.84
CA ALA A 595 2.63 -34.90 -7.59
C ALA A 595 3.27 -33.93 -8.60
N HIS A 596 2.53 -32.89 -9.04
CA HIS A 596 2.90 -32.00 -10.12
C HIS A 596 3.21 -30.56 -9.65
N THR A 597 2.88 -30.25 -8.40
CA THR A 597 3.20 -28.95 -7.77
C THR A 597 3.95 -29.15 -6.45
N ASN A 598 4.43 -28.05 -5.88
CA ASN A 598 5.15 -28.05 -4.60
C ASN A 598 4.22 -28.05 -3.37
N ALA A 599 2.91 -28.19 -3.54
CA ALA A 599 1.93 -28.06 -2.46
C ALA A 599 2.12 -29.12 -1.35
N HIS A 600 2.66 -30.30 -1.66
CA HIS A 600 2.94 -31.37 -0.68
C HIS A 600 3.93 -30.94 0.42
N TYR A 601 4.80 -29.97 0.18
CA TYR A 601 5.69 -29.45 1.21
C TYR A 601 4.96 -28.66 2.31
N ALA A 602 3.69 -28.32 2.11
CA ALA A 602 2.86 -27.67 3.12
C ALA A 602 2.24 -28.64 4.14
N GLN A 603 2.35 -29.96 3.93
CA GLN A 603 1.78 -30.96 4.84
C GLN A 603 2.40 -30.83 6.22
N ILE A 604 1.55 -30.85 7.25
CA ILE A 604 1.94 -30.89 8.66
C ILE A 604 1.33 -32.16 9.27
N SER A 605 2.20 -33.02 9.79
CA SER A 605 1.77 -34.34 10.31
C SER A 605 0.68 -34.19 11.36
N GLY A 606 -0.43 -34.91 11.17
CA GLY A 606 -1.55 -34.91 12.09
C GLY A 606 -2.54 -33.77 11.93
N TRP A 607 -2.34 -32.86 10.94
CA TRP A 607 -3.21 -31.73 10.70
C TRP A 607 -3.84 -31.72 9.30
N ASP A 608 -5.09 -31.31 9.24
CA ASP A 608 -5.81 -31.11 7.98
C ASP A 608 -5.39 -29.78 7.36
N ILE A 609 -4.44 -29.82 6.44
CA ILE A 609 -3.90 -28.64 5.76
C ILE A 609 -4.47 -28.55 4.34
N ILE A 610 -4.92 -27.38 4.00
CA ILE A 610 -5.38 -27.03 2.65
C ILE A 610 -4.56 -25.86 2.09
N GLY A 611 -4.45 -25.75 0.78
CA GLY A 611 -3.74 -24.61 0.20
C GLY A 611 -3.47 -24.72 -1.29
N LYS A 612 -2.90 -23.65 -1.83
CA LYS A 612 -2.55 -23.52 -3.24
C LYS A 612 -1.24 -22.77 -3.44
N THR A 613 -0.39 -23.30 -4.31
CA THR A 613 0.81 -22.62 -4.80
C THR A 613 0.46 -21.56 -5.85
N GLY A 614 1.24 -20.49 -5.90
CA GLY A 614 1.23 -19.50 -6.97
C GLY A 614 2.64 -19.32 -7.51
N THR A 615 2.75 -19.10 -8.81
CA THR A 615 4.01 -18.78 -9.48
C THR A 615 3.68 -17.85 -10.63
N THR A 616 4.48 -16.82 -10.82
CA THR A 616 4.35 -15.89 -11.95
C THR A 616 5.27 -16.29 -13.10
N ASP A 617 5.11 -15.62 -14.25
CA ASP A 617 5.93 -15.86 -15.43
C ASP A 617 7.42 -15.71 -15.11
N ASP A 618 8.24 -16.57 -15.70
CA ASP A 618 9.69 -16.67 -15.49
C ASP A 618 10.08 -16.99 -14.03
N ASP A 619 9.15 -17.54 -13.23
CA ASP A 619 9.37 -17.90 -11.81
C ASP A 619 9.90 -16.71 -10.96
N LYS A 620 9.38 -15.51 -11.17
CA LYS A 620 9.81 -14.31 -10.44
C LYS A 620 9.21 -14.21 -9.05
N ASP A 621 8.01 -14.76 -8.86
CA ASP A 621 7.30 -14.81 -7.60
C ASP A 621 6.89 -16.25 -7.27
N SER A 622 7.06 -16.61 -6.01
CA SER A 622 6.58 -17.88 -5.46
C SER A 622 5.63 -17.61 -4.31
N TRP A 623 4.42 -18.13 -4.42
CA TRP A 623 3.37 -17.99 -3.42
C TRP A 623 2.96 -19.32 -2.85
N PHE A 624 2.56 -19.30 -1.58
CA PHE A 624 1.74 -20.31 -1.00
C PHE A 624 0.68 -19.68 -0.09
N CYS A 625 -0.59 -19.89 -0.43
CA CYS A 625 -1.72 -19.51 0.41
C CYS A 625 -2.35 -20.80 0.95
N GLY A 626 -2.27 -21.01 2.25
CA GLY A 626 -2.75 -22.21 2.90
C GLY A 626 -3.50 -21.91 4.19
N CYS A 627 -4.24 -22.93 4.64
CA CYS A 627 -5.03 -22.86 5.85
C CYS A 627 -4.80 -24.11 6.70
N SER A 628 -4.91 -23.92 8.01
CA SER A 628 -5.15 -24.94 9.01
C SER A 628 -6.55 -24.74 9.60
N PRO A 629 -7.11 -25.67 10.38
CA PRO A 629 -8.39 -25.44 11.05
C PRO A 629 -8.42 -24.25 12.00
N TYR A 630 -7.27 -23.64 12.31
CA TYR A 630 -7.15 -22.49 13.23
C TYR A 630 -6.91 -21.16 12.55
N ALA A 631 -6.20 -21.15 11.43
CA ALA A 631 -5.79 -19.92 10.78
C ALA A 631 -5.43 -20.11 9.31
N VAL A 632 -5.49 -19.03 8.58
CA VAL A 632 -4.97 -18.87 7.22
C VAL A 632 -3.56 -18.29 7.28
N MET A 633 -2.70 -18.65 6.35
CA MET A 633 -1.41 -18.01 6.16
C MET A 633 -1.12 -17.85 4.67
N ALA A 634 -0.98 -16.62 4.22
CA ALA A 634 -0.48 -16.29 2.88
C ALA A 634 1.00 -15.94 2.97
N THR A 635 1.80 -16.49 2.07
CA THR A 635 3.25 -16.25 1.99
C THR A 635 3.66 -15.97 0.55
N TRP A 636 4.42 -14.90 0.37
CA TRP A 636 5.10 -14.56 -0.86
C TRP A 636 6.60 -14.63 -0.68
N CYS A 637 7.29 -15.02 -1.75
CA CYS A 637 8.75 -15.07 -1.83
C CYS A 637 9.20 -14.58 -3.20
N GLY A 638 10.16 -13.66 -3.25
CA GLY A 638 10.60 -13.04 -4.50
C GLY A 638 11.68 -11.98 -4.27
N PHE A 639 11.81 -11.05 -5.19
CA PHE A 639 12.82 -10.00 -5.15
C PHE A 639 12.21 -8.62 -5.36
N ASP A 640 12.76 -7.58 -4.73
CA ASP A 640 12.34 -6.19 -4.93
C ASP A 640 12.48 -5.73 -6.38
N LYS A 641 13.50 -6.22 -7.06
CA LYS A 641 13.65 -6.10 -8.51
C LYS A 641 13.36 -7.47 -9.13
N PRO A 642 12.23 -7.65 -9.81
CA PRO A 642 11.81 -8.95 -10.30
C PRO A 642 12.90 -9.66 -11.11
N LYS A 643 13.31 -10.82 -10.66
CA LYS A 643 14.23 -11.75 -11.34
C LYS A 643 13.82 -13.18 -11.03
N THR A 644 14.22 -14.12 -11.87
CA THR A 644 13.93 -15.54 -11.69
C THR A 644 14.49 -16.08 -10.39
N ILE A 645 13.64 -16.70 -9.59
CA ILE A 645 14.00 -17.41 -8.36
C ILE A 645 14.71 -18.72 -8.72
N SER A 646 15.76 -19.08 -8.01
CA SER A 646 16.44 -20.35 -8.19
C SER A 646 15.51 -21.56 -7.99
N TYR A 647 15.89 -22.71 -8.53
CA TYR A 647 15.07 -23.92 -8.39
C TYR A 647 14.76 -24.27 -6.93
N SER A 648 15.72 -24.16 -6.04
CA SER A 648 15.53 -24.38 -4.60
C SER A 648 14.62 -23.31 -3.96
N GLY A 649 14.73 -22.06 -4.38
CA GLY A 649 13.96 -20.93 -3.88
C GLY A 649 12.45 -21.05 -4.17
N ARG A 650 12.06 -21.73 -5.27
CA ARG A 650 10.65 -21.94 -5.64
C ARG A 650 9.82 -22.70 -4.59
N THR A 651 10.47 -23.44 -3.69
CA THR A 651 9.79 -24.18 -2.60
C THR A 651 9.77 -23.41 -1.29
N THR A 652 10.42 -22.25 -1.22
CA THR A 652 10.62 -21.50 0.03
C THR A 652 9.30 -21.07 0.64
N ALA A 653 8.36 -20.50 -0.13
CA ALA A 653 7.06 -20.07 0.40
C ALA A 653 6.28 -21.25 1.03
N THR A 654 6.25 -22.41 0.38
CA THR A 654 5.51 -23.60 0.86
C THR A 654 6.15 -24.19 2.11
N LYS A 655 7.48 -24.33 2.12
CA LYS A 655 8.21 -24.84 3.29
C LYS A 655 8.16 -23.87 4.48
N PHE A 656 8.20 -22.57 4.19
CA PHE A 656 8.03 -21.53 5.21
C PHE A 656 6.66 -21.63 5.87
N PHE A 657 5.60 -21.79 5.06
CA PHE A 657 4.26 -22.05 5.58
C PHE A 657 4.25 -23.26 6.52
N ALA A 658 4.77 -24.41 6.09
CA ALA A 658 4.78 -25.64 6.90
C ALA A 658 5.52 -25.45 8.23
N ASN A 659 6.67 -24.78 8.20
CA ASN A 659 7.47 -24.50 9.39
C ASN A 659 6.72 -23.60 10.38
N VAL A 660 6.24 -22.45 9.90
CA VAL A 660 5.60 -21.43 10.74
C VAL A 660 4.24 -21.89 11.23
N MET A 661 3.40 -22.42 10.33
CA MET A 661 2.07 -22.92 10.70
C MET A 661 2.18 -24.13 11.64
N GLY A 662 3.15 -25.02 11.40
CA GLY A 662 3.43 -26.16 12.30
C GLY A 662 3.75 -25.68 13.71
N LYS A 663 4.57 -24.63 13.82
CA LYS A 663 4.92 -24.02 15.12
C LYS A 663 3.74 -23.32 15.78
N TYR A 664 2.93 -22.63 15.00
CA TYR A 664 1.69 -21.99 15.48
C TYR A 664 0.67 -22.99 16.02
N LEU A 665 0.67 -24.22 15.48
CA LEU A 665 -0.24 -25.29 15.89
C LEU A 665 0.26 -26.12 17.08
N GLU A 666 1.53 -25.98 17.48
CA GLU A 666 2.07 -26.68 18.64
C GLU A 666 1.24 -26.39 19.90
N GLY A 667 0.85 -27.48 20.60
CA GLY A 667 0.06 -27.39 21.83
C GLY A 667 -1.42 -27.10 21.64
N LYS A 668 -1.88 -26.85 20.40
CA LYS A 668 -3.31 -26.68 20.11
C LYS A 668 -3.98 -28.06 19.99
N GLU A 669 -5.24 -28.17 20.42
CA GLU A 669 -6.05 -29.38 20.25
C GLU A 669 -6.28 -29.60 18.74
N ASN A 670 -6.07 -30.84 18.28
CA ASN A 670 -6.33 -31.18 16.89
C ASN A 670 -7.83 -31.14 16.62
N LYS A 671 -8.22 -30.44 15.59
CA LYS A 671 -9.61 -30.36 15.11
C LYS A 671 -9.65 -30.39 13.58
N GLU A 672 -10.77 -30.86 13.07
CA GLU A 672 -11.09 -30.83 11.64
C GLU A 672 -11.77 -29.51 11.26
N TYR A 673 -11.80 -29.22 9.95
CA TYR A 673 -12.61 -28.12 9.46
C TYR A 673 -14.09 -28.40 9.67
N LYS A 674 -14.82 -27.39 10.12
CA LYS A 674 -16.28 -27.44 10.12
C LYS A 674 -16.79 -27.09 8.73
N ILE A 675 -16.99 -28.09 7.88
CA ILE A 675 -17.65 -27.93 6.58
C ILE A 675 -19.17 -27.99 6.75
N SER A 676 -19.94 -27.58 5.72
CA SER A 676 -21.40 -27.59 5.77
C SER A 676 -21.97 -29.01 5.95
N ASP A 677 -22.91 -29.15 6.87
CA ASP A 677 -23.63 -30.40 7.09
C ASP A 677 -24.57 -30.78 5.91
N ASN A 678 -24.78 -29.85 4.96
CA ASN A 678 -25.57 -30.07 3.73
C ASN A 678 -24.76 -30.78 2.65
N LEU A 679 -23.45 -31.00 2.85
CA LEU A 679 -22.61 -31.68 1.87
C LEU A 679 -22.78 -33.21 1.97
N ILE A 680 -22.93 -33.81 0.81
CA ILE A 680 -23.04 -35.26 0.63
C ILE A 680 -21.70 -35.80 0.18
N GLU A 681 -21.14 -36.71 0.93
CA GLU A 681 -19.97 -37.45 0.50
C GLU A 681 -20.35 -38.62 -0.42
N ALA A 682 -19.71 -38.70 -1.57
CA ALA A 682 -19.92 -39.79 -2.50
C ALA A 682 -18.63 -40.16 -3.24
N THR A 683 -18.47 -41.45 -3.51
CA THR A 683 -17.34 -41.92 -4.33
C THR A 683 -17.60 -41.65 -5.81
N TYR A 684 -16.59 -41.16 -6.50
CA TYR A 684 -16.67 -40.87 -7.94
C TYR A 684 -15.60 -41.58 -8.76
N ASN A 685 -15.87 -41.74 -10.03
CA ASN A 685 -14.89 -42.23 -11.00
C ASN A 685 -14.06 -41.01 -11.52
N PRO A 686 -12.74 -41.00 -11.29
CA PRO A 686 -11.88 -39.84 -11.67
C PRO A 686 -11.79 -39.62 -13.17
N THR A 687 -12.11 -40.65 -14.00
CA THR A 687 -12.07 -40.54 -15.46
C THR A 687 -13.35 -39.98 -16.06
N THR A 688 -14.48 -40.17 -15.37
CA THR A 688 -15.80 -39.76 -15.88
C THR A 688 -16.47 -38.67 -15.05
N GLY A 689 -16.00 -38.45 -13.83
CA GLY A 689 -16.61 -37.53 -12.86
C GLY A 689 -17.93 -38.00 -12.28
N LEU A 690 -18.42 -39.18 -12.66
CA LEU A 690 -19.73 -39.70 -12.25
C LEU A 690 -19.65 -40.44 -10.93
N ILE A 691 -20.75 -40.40 -10.15
CA ILE A 691 -20.88 -41.18 -8.90
C ILE A 691 -20.91 -42.67 -9.19
N VAL A 692 -20.18 -43.44 -8.39
CA VAL A 692 -20.09 -44.88 -8.49
C VAL A 692 -20.46 -45.54 -7.17
N SER A 693 -20.95 -46.77 -7.23
CA SER A 693 -21.23 -47.60 -6.03
C SER A 693 -19.94 -47.98 -5.33
N THR A 694 -19.94 -47.96 -4.01
CA THR A 694 -18.79 -47.98 -3.10
C THR A 694 -17.97 -49.29 -3.05
N ASP A 695 -18.35 -50.36 -3.78
CA ASP A 695 -17.82 -51.69 -3.51
C ASP A 695 -16.35 -51.94 -3.96
N ASN A 696 -15.69 -50.97 -4.67
CA ASN A 696 -14.34 -51.27 -5.20
C ASN A 696 -13.39 -50.07 -5.38
N ILE A 697 -13.61 -48.89 -4.77
CA ILE A 697 -12.74 -47.75 -4.93
C ILE A 697 -12.15 -47.30 -3.61
N SER A 698 -10.84 -47.09 -3.55
CA SER A 698 -10.14 -46.60 -2.36
C SER A 698 -10.61 -45.18 -2.04
N GLY A 699 -10.75 -44.82 -0.75
CA GLY A 699 -11.22 -43.49 -0.26
C GLY A 699 -10.53 -42.25 -0.85
N ARG A 700 -9.58 -42.42 -1.74
CA ARG A 700 -8.88 -41.37 -2.51
C ARG A 700 -9.79 -40.58 -3.45
N TYR A 701 -10.89 -41.17 -3.94
CA TYR A 701 -11.81 -40.57 -4.90
C TYR A 701 -13.16 -40.22 -4.28
N VAL A 702 -13.16 -39.75 -3.05
CA VAL A 702 -14.36 -39.21 -2.39
C VAL A 702 -14.54 -37.76 -2.84
N GLY A 703 -15.74 -37.41 -3.27
CA GLY A 703 -16.17 -36.06 -3.61
C GLY A 703 -17.25 -35.57 -2.68
N TYR A 704 -17.44 -34.24 -2.66
CA TYR A 704 -18.38 -33.53 -1.79
C TYR A 704 -19.34 -32.75 -2.66
N TYR A 705 -20.65 -32.92 -2.44
CA TYR A 705 -21.69 -32.44 -3.34
C TYR A 705 -22.86 -31.83 -2.57
N THR A 706 -23.63 -30.96 -3.23
CA THR A 706 -24.97 -30.61 -2.76
C THR A 706 -26.01 -31.46 -3.48
N GLU A 707 -27.18 -31.67 -2.88
CA GLU A 707 -28.27 -32.48 -3.48
C GLU A 707 -28.65 -31.98 -4.88
N ASP A 708 -28.62 -30.68 -5.10
CA ASP A 708 -29.02 -30.03 -6.33
C ASP A 708 -27.85 -29.77 -7.32
N ASN A 709 -26.62 -30.13 -6.96
CA ASN A 709 -25.42 -30.02 -7.80
C ASN A 709 -24.55 -31.30 -7.67
N MET A 710 -25.15 -32.44 -7.87
CA MET A 710 -24.51 -33.75 -7.81
C MET A 710 -24.62 -34.43 -9.18
N PRO A 711 -23.52 -35.04 -9.71
CA PRO A 711 -23.58 -35.76 -10.97
C PRO A 711 -24.46 -37.02 -10.87
N SER A 712 -25.02 -37.46 -11.99
CA SER A 712 -25.81 -38.68 -12.05
C SER A 712 -24.98 -39.91 -11.68
N SER A 713 -25.63 -40.92 -11.11
CA SER A 713 -24.99 -42.21 -10.83
C SER A 713 -24.73 -42.93 -12.15
N GLY A 714 -23.46 -43.14 -12.49
CA GLY A 714 -23.02 -43.98 -13.61
C GLY A 714 -22.85 -45.39 -13.15
N GLY A 715 -23.62 -46.34 -13.70
CA GLY A 715 -23.47 -47.75 -13.40
C GLY A 715 -22.09 -48.32 -13.77
N SER A 716 -21.64 -49.33 -13.07
CA SER A 716 -20.41 -50.12 -13.10
C SER A 716 -19.40 -49.88 -14.25
N TYR A 717 -18.15 -49.83 -13.85
CA TYR A 717 -16.94 -49.80 -14.65
C TYR A 717 -17.01 -50.68 -15.90
N TYR A 718 -17.22 -50.04 -17.07
CA TYR A 718 -16.91 -50.62 -18.39
C TYR A 718 -16.18 -49.64 -19.28
N SER A 719 -14.97 -50.04 -19.67
CA SER A 719 -14.17 -49.33 -20.62
C SER A 719 -14.86 -49.36 -22.00
N GLY A 720 -15.31 -48.23 -22.47
CA GLY A 720 -15.83 -48.12 -23.86
C GLY A 720 -16.48 -46.77 -24.11
N ASN A 721 -15.91 -46.05 -25.03
CA ASN A 721 -16.39 -44.91 -25.80
C ASN A 721 -17.27 -43.90 -25.09
N TYR A 722 -16.73 -42.71 -24.88
CA TYR A 722 -17.36 -41.57 -24.22
C TYR A 722 -18.22 -40.83 -25.23
N GLU A 723 -19.55 -40.75 -25.00
CA GLU A 723 -20.39 -39.70 -25.58
C GLU A 723 -20.56 -38.59 -24.54
N TYR A 724 -20.13 -37.43 -24.90
CA TYR A 724 -20.37 -36.17 -24.16
C TYR A 724 -21.88 -35.90 -24.18
N GLY A 725 -22.51 -35.65 -23.05
CA GLY A 725 -23.88 -35.20 -22.92
C GLY A 725 -24.12 -33.99 -23.83
N SER A 726 -24.85 -34.20 -24.88
CA SER A 726 -25.11 -33.25 -25.94
C SER A 726 -26.08 -32.19 -25.50
N ASP A 727 -25.55 -31.01 -25.19
CA ASP A 727 -26.24 -29.75 -25.47
C ASP A 727 -25.22 -28.66 -25.89
N ALA A 728 -24.35 -29.02 -26.85
CA ALA A 728 -23.60 -28.03 -27.63
C ALA A 728 -23.38 -28.60 -29.03
N SER A 729 -24.10 -28.05 -29.98
CA SER A 729 -24.07 -28.37 -31.39
C SER A 729 -22.69 -28.18 -32.02
N ASN A 730 -22.25 -29.24 -32.71
CA ASN A 730 -21.46 -29.29 -33.97
C ASN A 730 -20.35 -28.23 -34.14
N SER A 731 -19.08 -28.70 -34.06
CA SER A 731 -18.10 -28.43 -35.10
C SER A 731 -16.98 -29.49 -35.05
N SER A 732 -17.07 -30.43 -35.97
CA SER A 732 -16.00 -31.36 -36.31
C SER A 732 -14.93 -30.64 -37.10
N SER A 733 -13.68 -30.65 -36.66
CA SER A 733 -12.55 -30.46 -37.55
C SER A 733 -11.55 -31.60 -37.39
N TYR A 734 -11.26 -32.22 -38.51
CA TYR A 734 -10.32 -33.31 -38.75
C TYR A 734 -8.90 -33.02 -38.24
N TYR A 735 -8.31 -33.99 -37.58
CA TYR A 735 -6.89 -34.05 -37.32
C TYR A 735 -6.22 -34.88 -38.41
N ASP A 736 -5.29 -34.27 -39.14
CA ASP A 736 -4.41 -34.94 -40.14
C ASP A 736 -3.06 -35.27 -39.49
N PRO A 737 -2.61 -36.53 -39.41
CA PRO A 737 -1.40 -36.93 -38.73
C PRO A 737 -0.14 -36.92 -39.63
N ASN A 738 0.00 -35.97 -40.57
CA ASN A 738 1.18 -35.86 -41.41
C ASN A 738 1.75 -34.45 -41.45
N TYR A 739 2.59 -34.13 -40.51
CA TYR A 739 3.63 -33.12 -40.71
C TYR A 739 4.92 -33.60 -40.07
N GLY A 740 5.75 -34.29 -40.90
CA GLY A 740 7.14 -34.55 -40.63
C GLY A 740 7.98 -33.31 -40.96
N GLY A 741 8.83 -32.93 -40.04
CA GLY A 741 9.82 -31.88 -40.25
C GLY A 741 11.12 -32.21 -39.55
N ASP A 742 12.07 -32.57 -40.32
CA ASP A 742 13.46 -32.88 -40.03
C ASP A 742 14.12 -32.08 -38.90
N ASN A 743 14.85 -32.76 -38.03
CA ASN A 743 16.16 -32.26 -37.69
C ASN A 743 17.17 -33.38 -37.35
N SER A 744 18.21 -33.41 -38.12
CA SER A 744 19.44 -34.17 -38.04
C SER A 744 20.12 -34.17 -36.66
N GLY A 745 20.42 -35.29 -36.11
CA GLY A 745 21.71 -35.92 -36.16
C GLY A 745 22.51 -35.82 -34.87
N ASN A 746 22.63 -36.88 -34.12
CA ASN A 746 23.91 -37.54 -33.94
C ASN A 746 23.78 -38.86 -33.21
N ASN A 747 24.32 -39.83 -33.86
CA ASN A 747 24.44 -41.22 -33.61
C ASN A 747 25.55 -41.49 -32.57
N TYR A 748 25.30 -42.39 -31.59
CA TYR A 748 26.29 -43.41 -31.22
C TYR A 748 25.52 -44.63 -30.69
N GLY A 749 25.71 -45.70 -31.40
CA GLY A 749 25.13 -46.99 -31.17
C GLY A 749 25.89 -47.87 -30.19
N GLY A 750 25.30 -49.01 -29.93
CA GLY A 750 25.94 -50.15 -29.26
C GLY A 750 24.93 -51.04 -28.59
N ASP A 751 24.38 -51.80 -29.34
CA ASP A 751 24.05 -53.24 -29.37
C ASP A 751 24.09 -54.07 -28.07
N THR A 752 23.07 -54.81 -27.96
CA THR A 752 22.87 -56.28 -27.82
C THR A 752 22.56 -56.86 -26.47
N SER A 753 21.36 -57.38 -26.47
CA SER A 753 20.97 -58.79 -26.14
C SER A 753 21.08 -59.33 -24.72
N ASN A 754 19.94 -59.61 -24.22
CA ASN A 754 19.39 -60.96 -23.96
C ASN A 754 19.70 -61.67 -22.60
N SER A 755 18.61 -62.14 -22.07
CA SER A 755 18.41 -63.33 -21.24
C SER A 755 18.73 -63.35 -19.73
N GLY A 756 17.74 -63.41 -18.95
CA GLY A 756 17.28 -64.67 -18.33
C GLY A 756 17.99 -65.07 -17.03
N GLY A 757 17.22 -65.28 -15.99
CA GLY A 757 17.58 -66.26 -15.01
C GLY A 757 17.57 -65.85 -13.55
N ASP A 758 16.49 -66.18 -12.90
CA ASP A 758 16.25 -66.74 -11.58
C ASP A 758 17.37 -66.77 -10.52
N ASN A 759 16.85 -66.50 -9.33
CA ASN A 759 16.96 -67.30 -8.06
C ASN A 759 17.89 -66.83 -6.92
N SER A 760 17.20 -66.57 -5.84
CA SER A 760 17.39 -67.04 -4.46
C SER A 760 18.65 -66.68 -3.68
N GLY A 761 18.33 -66.11 -2.54
CA GLY A 761 18.72 -66.73 -1.25
C GLY A 761 19.94 -66.19 -0.53
N GLY A 762 19.74 -65.82 0.70
CA GLY A 762 20.74 -66.11 1.73
C GLY A 762 21.28 -64.96 2.56
N ASP A 763 20.74 -64.86 3.68
CA ASP A 763 21.19 -64.47 5.02
C ASP A 763 22.68 -64.24 5.27
N THR A 764 22.84 -63.39 6.26
CA THR A 764 23.69 -63.40 7.49
C THR A 764 24.75 -62.29 7.63
N SER A 765 24.45 -61.42 8.59
CA SER A 765 25.19 -61.15 9.85
C SER A 765 26.66 -60.78 9.87
N GLY A 766 26.94 -59.75 10.67
CA GLY A 766 28.19 -59.54 11.39
C GLY A 766 28.83 -58.21 11.04
N GLY A 767 28.92 -57.24 11.86
CA GLY A 767 29.53 -57.14 13.17
C GLY A 767 30.94 -56.62 13.09
N GLY A 768 31.24 -55.49 13.68
CA GLY A 768 32.63 -55.15 13.94
C GLY A 768 32.93 -53.66 14.04
N ASP A 769 33.12 -53.24 15.24
CA ASP A 769 33.69 -51.99 15.78
C ASP A 769 35.07 -51.65 15.20
N ASN A 770 35.49 -50.43 15.15
CA ASN A 770 36.44 -49.79 16.06
C ASN A 770 37.18 -48.59 15.47
N SER A 771 37.04 -47.48 16.21
CA SER A 771 38.07 -46.61 16.77
C SER A 771 39.17 -45.98 15.92
N GLY A 772 39.25 -44.69 16.01
CA GLY A 772 40.44 -44.07 16.55
C GLY A 772 41.31 -43.22 15.60
N GLY A 773 41.56 -41.97 15.98
CA GLY A 773 42.80 -41.35 15.76
C GLY A 773 42.79 -39.97 15.10
N GLU A 774 42.75 -38.91 15.90
CA GLU A 774 43.49 -37.67 15.59
C GLU A 774 44.99 -37.92 15.76
N PRO A 775 45.93 -37.09 15.19
CA PRO A 775 46.22 -35.80 15.83
C PRO A 775 46.79 -34.68 14.91
N SER A 776 46.55 -33.45 15.35
CA SER A 776 47.43 -32.27 15.57
C SER A 776 48.62 -31.93 14.70
N GLY A 777 48.78 -30.64 14.48
CA GLY A 777 49.99 -29.83 14.26
C GLY A 777 49.87 -28.89 13.08
N GLY A 778 49.90 -27.62 13.13
CA GLY A 778 50.77 -26.66 13.82
C GLY A 778 51.67 -26.00 12.77
N GLY A 779 51.69 -24.67 12.71
CA GLY A 779 52.77 -23.98 12.03
C GLY A 779 52.39 -22.60 11.44
N ASP A 780 52.86 -21.60 12.15
CA ASP A 780 52.92 -20.18 11.86
C ASP A 780 53.62 -19.79 10.56
N ASN A 781 53.36 -18.69 9.89
CA ASN A 781 54.17 -17.45 9.96
C ASN A 781 53.87 -16.47 8.80
N SER A 782 53.54 -15.27 9.23
CA SER A 782 54.12 -13.96 8.89
C SER A 782 54.26 -13.47 7.43
N GLY A 783 53.70 -12.30 7.17
CA GLY A 783 54.52 -11.13 6.84
C GLY A 783 54.39 -10.58 5.42
N GLY A 784 54.09 -9.33 5.30
CA GLY A 784 54.66 -8.46 4.29
C GLY A 784 53.68 -7.59 3.47
N GLU A 785 53.38 -6.38 3.92
CA GLU A 785 53.23 -5.23 3.03
C GLU A 785 54.58 -4.84 2.42
N PRO A 786 54.70 -4.11 1.27
CA PRO A 786 54.45 -2.66 1.32
C PRO A 786 53.99 -1.96 0.02
N SER A 787 53.33 -0.81 0.25
CA SER A 787 53.50 0.54 -0.31
C SER A 787 53.89 0.82 -1.78
N GLY A 788 53.25 1.87 -2.30
CA GLY A 788 53.70 2.82 -3.33
C GLY A 788 52.68 2.95 -4.48
N GLY A 789 52.08 4.04 -4.79
CA GLY A 789 52.54 5.40 -4.92
C GLY A 789 52.44 5.78 -6.38
N GLY A 790 51.74 6.84 -6.79
CA GLY A 790 51.80 7.42 -8.10
C GLY A 790 50.65 8.27 -8.54
N GLU A 791 50.78 9.56 -8.36
CA GLU A 791 49.98 10.67 -8.91
C GLU A 791 50.09 10.76 -10.44
N SER A 792 49.08 11.35 -11.11
CA SER A 792 49.09 12.59 -11.92
C SER A 792 47.87 12.66 -12.83
N SER A 793 47.01 13.66 -12.71
CA SER A 793 46.97 15.02 -13.33
C SER A 793 46.63 15.08 -14.81
N GLY A 794 45.65 15.95 -15.09
CA GLY A 794 45.39 16.60 -16.40
C GLY A 794 43.96 16.34 -16.90
N GLY A 795 43.01 17.23 -16.98
CA GLY A 795 43.09 18.59 -17.47
C GLY A 795 42.47 18.65 -18.85
N GLY A 796 41.37 19.38 -19.06
CA GLY A 796 40.89 19.69 -20.40
C GLY A 796 39.42 20.10 -20.51
N GLU A 797 39.20 21.42 -20.47
CA GLU A 797 37.95 22.12 -20.88
C GLU A 797 37.63 21.95 -22.37
N SER A 798 36.38 22.09 -22.76
CA SER A 798 35.79 23.14 -23.62
C SER A 798 34.45 22.68 -24.20
N SER A 799 33.38 23.39 -23.97
CA SER A 799 32.70 24.49 -24.68
C SER A 799 32.04 24.09 -26.01
N GLY A 800 30.78 24.55 -26.16
CA GLY A 800 30.04 24.81 -27.40
C GLY A 800 28.80 23.97 -27.54
N GLY A 801 27.58 24.36 -27.45
CA GLY A 801 26.99 25.51 -28.13
C GLY A 801 26.12 24.98 -29.29
N GLY A 802 24.81 25.24 -29.32
CA GLY A 802 24.02 25.08 -30.55
C GLY A 802 22.51 24.82 -30.30
N GLU A 803 21.75 25.82 -30.48
CA GLU A 803 20.28 25.92 -30.62
C GLU A 803 19.71 24.99 -31.70
N SER A 804 18.44 24.59 -31.73
CA SER A 804 17.20 25.33 -32.01
C SER A 804 16.04 24.38 -32.37
N SER A 805 14.85 24.83 -32.03
CA SER A 805 13.51 24.68 -32.66
C SER A 805 12.93 23.26 -32.80
N GLY A 806 11.70 22.99 -32.48
CA GLY A 806 10.47 23.72 -32.51
C GLY A 806 9.36 22.76 -32.94
N GLY A 807 8.14 22.90 -32.46
CA GLY A 807 6.91 22.23 -32.90
C GLY A 807 6.34 21.34 -31.81
N GLY A 808 5.25 21.59 -31.23
CA GLY A 808 3.95 21.89 -31.68
C GLY A 808 3.05 20.79 -31.12
N GLU A 809 2.39 21.06 -29.99
CA GLU A 809 1.45 20.15 -29.35
C GLU A 809 0.03 20.57 -29.61
N GLU A 810 -0.77 19.63 -30.02
CA GLU A 810 -2.23 19.70 -29.93
C GLU A 810 -2.70 18.84 -28.73
N ALA A 811 -3.53 19.44 -27.89
CA ALA A 811 -4.27 18.77 -26.84
C ALA A 811 -5.64 18.30 -27.36
N PRO A 812 -6.17 17.15 -26.94
CA PRO A 812 -7.51 16.70 -27.30
C PRO A 812 -8.58 17.29 -26.37
N PRO A 813 -9.85 17.37 -26.84
CA PRO A 813 -10.93 18.07 -26.15
C PRO A 813 -11.64 17.20 -25.12
N ALA A 814 -12.19 17.89 -24.12
CA ALA A 814 -13.11 17.34 -23.13
C ALA A 814 -14.45 17.00 -23.77
N ALA A 815 -15.00 15.85 -23.41
CA ALA A 815 -16.39 15.48 -23.68
C ALA A 815 -17.23 15.58 -22.39
N GLU A 816 -18.48 15.92 -22.56
CA GLU A 816 -19.57 16.23 -21.64
C GLU A 816 -19.78 15.22 -20.49
#